data_22653f0514e0d732b466fa061118eea7
#
_entry.id   22653f0514e0d732b466fa061118eea7
#
_cell.length_a   1.000
_cell.length_b   1.000
_cell.length_c   1.000
_cell.angle_alpha   90.00
_cell.angle_beta   90.00
_cell.angle_gamma   90.00
#
_symmetry.space_group_name_H-M   'P 1'
#
loop_
_entity.id
_entity.type
_entity.pdbx_description
1 polymer ?
#
loop_
_entity_poly.entity_id
_entity_poly.type
_entity_poly.pdbx_seq_one_letter_code
_entity_poly.pdbx_strand_id
1 'polypeptide(L)'
;MALALILAAVLSMAPGLLRLELRTDGHALVPPDDPAIALDREARQAFGLRDPLLVVIETRHPDGIFNPGTLNSLERLTRELAAVPGLDAGHIQSLATERSPRFKPGRSSFQGLLEPPATTPERLAELREDVDSIDILHGTLVSYDRRAAAVLIGVPDSSDRTELYHRVSETARRYETGGDRVSVVGPPAAEALLGEHILSDLAVMVPLALVIIGAVLWIACGRAWAALLGLAKVGAAQVFTLGLMGWCNEPVYLTTAMIPVLLTTVGLADEIHLLWHYRHRPVDEPSSEGLRHILGELARPVALTSLTTAVGFLSFLTSNIQPVSRFGLFTAIGVLFCMVWSLVATPALLSLRPEAIPAAGPAARTLRGARLALLLGSRPRVALAALAFGTLLLALGIPRLFVQDSWIDNFSKDSPLRQATERVDRDFAGTHVLQVVVTFDPPPDQIPVIPAASGPLLSGSAVAALGRFEEGLRARPEVGGVFGLASHLSTTAFLWGGRREETRVIVDNPSWIYLHVRRIGNVRGQERRTELVDDGFRRTVVTVLLEGANFRRTAAVIDEVRRLERQVLAPAHARADLAGDLAVSQAMIPAIVRTQTGSLLGALAANLLILSLLLRSFRLGIACAIPTTVAVAWTFGLMGWLGIPLGVATSVFCAVTLGIGDDYSIHFLKRFQAARAAGAVHPARVAAAEAGPAILIDTLAVSLGFGLLALSRVPTNGWLGLLVV
;
A
#
# COMPACT_ATOMS: atom_id res chain seq x y z
N MET A 1 -42.42 -7.17 -10.95
CA MET A 1 -42.17 -5.77 -10.54
C MET A 1 -40.84 -5.65 -9.73
N ALA A 2 -40.68 -6.33 -8.61
CA ALA A 2 -39.46 -6.22 -7.80
C ALA A 2 -38.15 -6.61 -8.54
N LEU A 3 -38.13 -7.70 -9.29
CA LEU A 3 -36.99 -8.09 -10.14
C LEU A 3 -36.64 -7.00 -11.17
N ALA A 4 -37.65 -6.42 -11.81
CA ALA A 4 -37.45 -5.36 -12.80
C ALA A 4 -36.83 -4.09 -12.16
N LEU A 5 -37.22 -3.76 -10.92
CA LEU A 5 -36.62 -2.65 -10.17
C LEU A 5 -35.15 -2.91 -9.83
N ILE A 6 -34.80 -4.12 -9.40
CA ILE A 6 -33.40 -4.49 -9.10
C ILE A 6 -32.56 -4.42 -10.39
N LEU A 7 -33.06 -4.97 -11.49
CA LEU A 7 -32.35 -4.90 -12.77
C LEU A 7 -32.21 -3.47 -13.28
N ALA A 8 -33.24 -2.63 -13.14
CA ALA A 8 -33.15 -1.22 -13.48
C ALA A 8 -32.12 -0.48 -12.62
N ALA A 9 -32.03 -0.79 -11.31
CA ALA A 9 -30.98 -0.25 -10.42
C ALA A 9 -29.59 -0.66 -10.88
N VAL A 10 -29.37 -1.93 -11.23
CA VAL A 10 -28.07 -2.40 -11.75
C VAL A 10 -27.71 -1.69 -13.05
N LEU A 11 -28.66 -1.61 -14.00
CA LEU A 11 -28.43 -0.95 -15.29
C LEU A 11 -28.15 0.55 -15.12
N SER A 12 -28.79 1.23 -14.17
CA SER A 12 -28.52 2.65 -13.88
C SER A 12 -27.14 2.90 -13.28
N MET A 13 -26.54 1.89 -12.61
CA MET A 13 -25.18 1.98 -12.07
C MET A 13 -24.10 1.67 -13.10
N ALA A 14 -24.40 0.90 -14.16
CA ALA A 14 -23.42 0.48 -15.15
C ALA A 14 -22.60 1.62 -15.80
N PRO A 15 -23.18 2.80 -16.16
CA PRO A 15 -22.37 3.90 -16.69
C PRO A 15 -21.33 4.45 -15.71
N GLY A 16 -21.53 4.27 -14.40
CA GLY A 16 -20.54 4.66 -13.38
C GLY A 16 -19.21 3.93 -13.51
N LEU A 17 -19.21 2.70 -14.05
CA LEU A 17 -17.97 1.94 -14.29
C LEU A 17 -16.98 2.69 -15.18
N LEU A 18 -17.46 3.51 -16.12
CA LEU A 18 -16.63 4.30 -17.03
C LEU A 18 -15.99 5.54 -16.35
N ARG A 19 -16.39 5.84 -15.11
CA ARG A 19 -15.88 6.97 -14.33
C ARG A 19 -14.91 6.53 -13.24
N LEU A 20 -14.63 5.23 -13.15
CA LEU A 20 -13.69 4.71 -12.18
C LEU A 20 -12.27 5.11 -12.57
N GLU A 21 -11.59 5.75 -11.65
CA GLU A 21 -10.18 6.09 -11.74
C GLU A 21 -9.38 5.25 -10.76
N LEU A 22 -8.17 4.85 -11.13
CA LEU A 22 -7.26 4.14 -10.26
C LEU A 22 -6.35 5.14 -9.55
N ARG A 23 -6.21 4.98 -8.23
CA ARG A 23 -5.36 5.83 -7.42
C ARG A 23 -4.37 5.00 -6.59
N THR A 24 -3.08 5.13 -6.90
CA THR A 24 -1.99 4.34 -6.32
C THR A 24 -1.00 5.15 -5.50
N ASP A 25 -1.24 6.46 -5.33
CA ASP A 25 -0.34 7.33 -4.56
C ASP A 25 -0.33 6.97 -3.07
N GLY A 26 0.86 6.95 -2.47
CA GLY A 26 1.06 6.62 -1.06
C GLY A 26 0.45 7.63 -0.09
N HIS A 27 0.28 8.89 -0.50
CA HIS A 27 -0.31 9.94 0.33
C HIS A 27 -1.78 9.68 0.65
N ALA A 28 -2.50 8.95 -0.20
CA ALA A 28 -3.88 8.54 0.06
C ALA A 28 -4.03 7.61 1.29
N LEU A 29 -2.95 6.98 1.73
CA LEU A 29 -2.93 6.06 2.86
C LEU A 29 -2.77 6.78 4.22
N VAL A 30 -2.43 8.06 4.23
CA VAL A 30 -2.30 8.88 5.44
C VAL A 30 -3.56 9.71 5.64
N PRO A 31 -4.03 9.90 6.89
CA PRO A 31 -5.15 10.79 7.14
C PRO A 31 -4.90 12.19 6.54
N PRO A 32 -5.85 12.77 5.80
CA PRO A 32 -5.65 14.06 5.12
C PRO A 32 -5.39 15.23 6.07
N ASP A 33 -5.82 15.09 7.33
CA ASP A 33 -5.65 16.10 8.40
C ASP A 33 -4.37 15.84 9.22
N ASP A 34 -3.53 14.86 8.84
CA ASP A 34 -2.30 14.59 9.56
C ASP A 34 -1.29 15.73 9.36
N PRO A 35 -0.66 16.24 10.42
CA PRO A 35 0.34 17.30 10.33
C PRO A 35 1.50 16.97 9.35
N ALA A 36 1.87 15.71 9.21
CA ALA A 36 2.94 15.30 8.29
C ALA A 36 2.59 15.59 6.83
N ILE A 37 1.32 15.43 6.42
CA ILE A 37 0.86 15.78 5.06
C ILE A 37 0.90 17.29 4.85
N ALA A 38 0.50 18.08 5.86
CA ALA A 38 0.52 19.54 5.75
C ALA A 38 1.96 20.05 5.64
N LEU A 39 2.86 19.52 6.48
CA LEU A 39 4.29 19.86 6.47
C LEU A 39 4.97 19.43 5.16
N ASP A 40 4.69 18.24 4.66
CA ASP A 40 5.23 17.78 3.37
C ASP A 40 4.77 18.68 2.22
N ARG A 41 3.48 19.02 2.17
CA ARG A 41 2.94 19.92 1.14
C ARG A 41 3.57 21.32 1.24
N GLU A 42 3.71 21.85 2.44
CA GLU A 42 4.36 23.14 2.66
C GLU A 42 5.83 23.11 2.20
N ALA A 43 6.58 22.06 2.55
CA ALA A 43 7.95 21.87 2.14
C ALA A 43 8.09 21.77 0.61
N ARG A 44 7.24 20.97 -0.04
CA ARG A 44 7.19 20.84 -1.51
C ARG A 44 6.93 22.17 -2.18
N GLN A 45 5.96 22.95 -1.69
CA GLN A 45 5.64 24.26 -2.25
C GLN A 45 6.75 25.29 -2.01
N ALA A 46 7.33 25.33 -0.81
CA ALA A 46 8.35 26.31 -0.45
C ALA A 46 9.69 26.07 -1.15
N PHE A 47 10.05 24.81 -1.38
CA PHE A 47 11.36 24.42 -1.90
C PHE A 47 11.31 23.81 -3.31
N GLY A 48 10.13 23.66 -3.91
CA GLY A 48 9.99 23.05 -5.23
C GLY A 48 10.36 21.56 -5.25
N LEU A 49 10.20 20.84 -4.12
CA LEU A 49 10.59 19.45 -3.99
C LEU A 49 9.68 18.53 -4.82
N ARG A 50 10.27 17.54 -5.47
CA ARG A 50 9.59 16.59 -6.35
C ARG A 50 9.98 15.17 -6.00
N ASP A 51 9.10 14.20 -6.32
CA ASP A 51 9.41 12.79 -6.13
C ASP A 51 10.49 12.33 -7.09
N PRO A 52 11.55 11.67 -6.59
CA PRO A 52 12.67 11.25 -7.42
C PRO A 52 12.33 9.99 -8.24
N LEU A 53 12.57 10.06 -9.54
CA LEU A 53 12.65 8.91 -10.44
C LEU A 53 14.12 8.76 -10.86
N LEU A 54 14.71 7.60 -10.60
CA LEU A 54 16.10 7.33 -10.93
C LEU A 54 16.18 6.41 -12.13
N VAL A 55 16.93 6.82 -13.14
CA VAL A 55 17.35 5.98 -14.27
C VAL A 55 18.82 5.64 -14.06
N VAL A 56 19.13 4.37 -13.81
CA VAL A 56 20.46 3.91 -13.43
C VAL A 56 21.05 3.06 -14.57
N ILE A 57 22.22 3.43 -15.05
CA ILE A 57 23.03 2.64 -16.00
C ILE A 57 24.09 1.90 -15.20
N GLU A 58 24.03 0.57 -15.15
CA GLU A 58 25.01 -0.33 -14.55
C GLU A 58 25.89 -0.92 -15.64
N THR A 59 27.22 -0.84 -15.52
CA THR A 59 28.15 -1.37 -16.52
C THR A 59 28.98 -2.53 -15.96
N ARG A 60 29.32 -3.48 -16.85
CA ARG A 60 30.28 -4.55 -16.55
C ARG A 60 31.68 -4.25 -17.05
N HIS A 61 31.92 -3.04 -17.59
CA HIS A 61 33.23 -2.65 -18.05
C HIS A 61 34.27 -2.67 -16.90
N PRO A 62 35.51 -3.12 -17.13
CA PRO A 62 36.54 -3.17 -16.08
C PRO A 62 36.81 -1.82 -15.39
N ASP A 63 36.75 -0.73 -16.16
CA ASP A 63 36.96 0.64 -15.66
C ASP A 63 35.69 1.28 -15.06
N GLY A 64 34.62 0.48 -14.86
CA GLY A 64 33.32 1.00 -14.42
C GLY A 64 32.72 1.96 -15.42
N ILE A 65 32.04 3.00 -14.92
CA ILE A 65 31.39 4.03 -15.76
C ILE A 65 32.41 4.92 -16.50
N PHE A 66 33.67 4.94 -16.08
CA PHE A 66 34.71 5.79 -16.65
C PHE A 66 35.27 5.17 -17.95
N ASN A 67 34.38 4.87 -18.88
CA ASN A 67 34.68 4.44 -20.23
C ASN A 67 33.88 5.28 -21.26
N PRO A 68 34.39 5.52 -22.47
CA PRO A 68 33.74 6.39 -23.43
C PRO A 68 32.33 5.92 -23.84
N GLY A 69 32.09 4.60 -23.88
CA GLY A 69 30.80 4.02 -24.28
C GLY A 69 29.69 4.36 -23.29
N THR A 70 29.89 4.02 -22.01
CA THR A 70 28.91 4.27 -20.96
C THR A 70 28.67 5.77 -20.72
N LEU A 71 29.76 6.60 -20.76
CA LEU A 71 29.63 8.06 -20.58
C LEU A 71 28.86 8.72 -21.73
N ASN A 72 29.09 8.28 -22.97
CA ASN A 72 28.34 8.76 -24.13
C ASN A 72 26.85 8.33 -24.05
N SER A 73 26.61 7.10 -23.62
CA SER A 73 25.24 6.60 -23.39
C SER A 73 24.53 7.45 -22.32
N LEU A 74 25.20 7.74 -21.21
CA LEU A 74 24.66 8.58 -20.14
C LEU A 74 24.33 10.01 -20.63
N GLU A 75 25.25 10.63 -21.38
CA GLU A 75 25.02 11.96 -21.95
C GLU A 75 23.84 12.01 -22.90
N ARG A 76 23.77 11.04 -23.84
CA ARG A 76 22.66 10.96 -24.80
C ARG A 76 21.35 10.65 -24.11
N LEU A 77 21.33 9.69 -23.18
CA LEU A 77 20.16 9.36 -22.37
C LEU A 77 19.65 10.58 -21.62
N THR A 78 20.54 11.32 -20.93
CA THR A 78 20.16 12.54 -20.21
C THR A 78 19.51 13.56 -21.13
N ARG A 79 20.05 13.74 -22.34
CA ARG A 79 19.51 14.67 -23.33
C ARG A 79 18.14 14.22 -23.88
N GLU A 80 17.97 12.94 -24.15
CA GLU A 80 16.68 12.39 -24.60
C GLU A 80 15.63 12.46 -23.50
N LEU A 81 15.99 12.18 -22.24
CA LEU A 81 15.08 12.30 -21.09
C LEU A 81 14.65 13.76 -20.88
N ALA A 82 15.53 14.73 -21.07
CA ALA A 82 15.19 16.16 -21.00
C ALA A 82 14.20 16.61 -22.09
N ALA A 83 14.06 15.83 -23.16
CA ALA A 83 13.10 16.08 -24.24
C ALA A 83 11.77 15.33 -24.05
N VAL A 84 11.62 14.49 -23.04
CA VAL A 84 10.37 13.76 -22.75
C VAL A 84 9.28 14.74 -22.32
N PRO A 85 8.13 14.77 -23.00
CA PRO A 85 7.01 15.62 -22.60
C PRO A 85 6.54 15.32 -21.19
N GLY A 86 6.35 16.35 -20.38
CA GLY A 86 5.94 16.23 -18.97
C GLY A 86 7.11 16.23 -17.98
N LEU A 87 8.36 16.16 -18.44
CA LEU A 87 9.55 16.38 -17.63
C LEU A 87 10.06 17.81 -17.76
N ASP A 88 10.67 18.28 -16.69
CA ASP A 88 11.32 19.58 -16.63
C ASP A 88 12.84 19.38 -16.60
N ALA A 89 13.52 19.86 -17.63
CA ALA A 89 14.96 19.72 -17.78
C ALA A 89 15.76 20.31 -16.60
N GLY A 90 15.21 21.34 -15.92
CA GLY A 90 15.81 21.94 -14.72
C GLY A 90 15.85 20.98 -13.51
N HIS A 91 15.00 19.98 -13.51
CA HIS A 91 14.92 18.96 -12.44
C HIS A 91 15.54 17.61 -12.84
N ILE A 92 16.36 17.59 -13.89
CA ILE A 92 17.14 16.41 -14.29
C ILE A 92 18.59 16.60 -13.86
N GLN A 93 19.12 15.64 -13.12
CA GLN A 93 20.51 15.61 -12.66
C GLN A 93 21.21 14.35 -13.15
N SER A 94 22.40 14.55 -13.69
CA SER A 94 23.34 13.47 -14.05
C SER A 94 24.75 14.05 -14.15
N LEU A 95 25.75 13.23 -14.35
CA LEU A 95 27.10 13.73 -14.68
C LEU A 95 27.10 14.65 -15.91
N ALA A 96 26.14 14.50 -16.83
CA ALA A 96 26.04 15.34 -18.03
C ALA A 96 25.49 16.74 -17.74
N THR A 97 24.69 16.91 -16.67
CA THR A 97 24.12 18.21 -16.29
C THR A 97 25.00 18.94 -15.25
N GLU A 98 25.82 18.22 -14.52
CA GLU A 98 26.68 18.80 -13.50
C GLU A 98 27.84 19.62 -14.11
N ARG A 99 28.12 20.75 -13.50
CA ARG A 99 29.17 21.67 -13.92
C ARG A 99 30.18 21.84 -12.80
N SER A 100 31.44 22.03 -13.19
CA SER A 100 32.52 22.34 -12.25
C SER A 100 33.28 23.56 -12.69
N PRO A 101 33.62 24.48 -11.77
CA PRO A 101 34.52 25.57 -12.08
C PRO A 101 35.93 25.05 -12.37
N ARG A 102 36.50 25.45 -13.48
CA ARG A 102 37.89 25.15 -13.87
C ARG A 102 38.71 26.41 -13.89
N PHE A 103 39.76 26.42 -13.12
CA PHE A 103 40.71 27.51 -13.04
C PHE A 103 41.96 27.18 -13.84
N LYS A 104 42.17 27.87 -14.96
CA LYS A 104 43.45 27.87 -15.67
C LYS A 104 44.10 29.23 -15.48
N PRO A 105 45.45 29.36 -15.52
CA PRO A 105 46.12 30.63 -15.39
C PRO A 105 45.51 31.67 -16.34
N GLY A 106 44.98 32.76 -15.78
CA GLY A 106 44.33 33.85 -16.53
C GLY A 106 42.91 33.59 -17.06
N ARG A 107 42.29 32.42 -16.79
CA ARG A 107 40.93 32.10 -17.27
C ARG A 107 40.18 31.22 -16.30
N SER A 108 39.01 31.65 -15.85
CA SER A 108 38.04 30.80 -15.18
C SER A 108 36.94 30.42 -16.16
N SER A 109 36.59 29.14 -16.26
CA SER A 109 35.49 28.65 -17.11
C SER A 109 34.60 27.71 -16.31
N PHE A 110 33.28 27.79 -16.54
CA PHE A 110 32.31 26.79 -16.07
C PHE A 110 32.05 25.82 -17.20
N GLN A 111 32.50 24.60 -17.04
CA GLN A 111 32.29 23.54 -18.04
C GLN A 111 31.50 22.39 -17.41
N GLY A 112 30.66 21.74 -18.22
CA GLY A 112 30.06 20.49 -17.84
C GLY A 112 31.13 19.44 -17.50
N LEU A 113 30.85 18.55 -16.57
CA LEU A 113 31.78 17.48 -16.19
C LEU A 113 32.15 16.62 -17.42
N LEU A 114 31.21 16.37 -18.32
CA LEU A 114 31.41 15.64 -19.56
C LEU A 114 31.85 16.51 -20.74
N GLU A 115 32.12 17.82 -20.53
CA GLU A 115 32.60 18.75 -21.56
C GLU A 115 34.10 19.09 -21.32
N PRO A 116 35.00 18.89 -22.29
CA PRO A 116 34.80 18.17 -23.54
C PRO A 116 34.57 16.66 -23.30
N PRO A 117 34.03 15.93 -24.30
CA PRO A 117 33.75 14.49 -24.18
C PRO A 117 34.97 13.71 -23.69
N ALA A 118 34.75 12.81 -22.73
CA ALA A 118 35.81 12.01 -22.11
C ALA A 118 36.14 10.78 -23.00
N THR A 119 36.86 11.06 -24.09
CA THR A 119 37.24 10.02 -25.09
C THR A 119 38.71 9.59 -24.99
N THR A 120 39.56 10.38 -24.32
CA THR A 120 40.98 10.03 -24.16
C THR A 120 41.25 9.52 -22.74
N PRO A 121 42.30 8.66 -22.54
CA PRO A 121 42.65 8.15 -21.22
C PRO A 121 42.91 9.26 -20.20
N GLU A 122 43.59 10.33 -20.61
CA GLU A 122 43.93 11.47 -19.75
C GLU A 122 42.63 12.20 -19.29
N ARG A 123 41.68 12.38 -20.20
CA ARG A 123 40.40 13.03 -19.87
C ARG A 123 39.53 12.17 -18.98
N LEU A 124 39.56 10.83 -19.16
CA LEU A 124 38.87 9.88 -18.28
C LEU A 124 39.46 9.90 -16.87
N ALA A 125 40.81 9.95 -16.75
CA ALA A 125 41.50 10.06 -15.45
C ALA A 125 41.14 11.38 -14.77
N GLU A 126 41.15 12.51 -15.50
CA GLU A 126 40.73 13.82 -14.97
C GLU A 126 39.27 13.82 -14.50
N LEU A 127 38.37 13.23 -15.28
CA LEU A 127 36.95 13.10 -14.91
C LEU A 127 36.79 12.26 -13.65
N ARG A 128 37.52 11.16 -13.52
CA ARG A 128 37.50 10.30 -12.33
C ARG A 128 37.93 11.09 -11.10
N GLU A 129 39.03 11.84 -11.19
CA GLU A 129 39.50 12.71 -10.12
C GLU A 129 38.48 13.81 -9.79
N ASP A 130 37.85 14.40 -10.82
CA ASP A 130 36.78 15.37 -10.66
C ASP A 130 35.61 14.80 -9.83
N VAL A 131 35.13 13.62 -10.19
CA VAL A 131 34.02 12.94 -9.50
C VAL A 131 34.44 12.52 -8.09
N ASP A 132 35.63 11.93 -7.94
CA ASP A 132 36.13 11.43 -6.64
C ASP A 132 36.36 12.58 -5.63
N SER A 133 36.63 13.81 -6.10
CA SER A 133 36.82 14.97 -5.25
C SER A 133 35.52 15.68 -4.81
N ILE A 134 34.39 15.34 -5.42
CA ILE A 134 33.09 15.96 -5.15
C ILE A 134 32.19 15.01 -4.41
N ASP A 135 32.25 15.03 -3.06
CA ASP A 135 31.54 14.10 -2.17
C ASP A 135 30.05 13.95 -2.48
N ILE A 136 29.40 15.04 -2.92
CA ILE A 136 27.95 15.06 -3.22
C ILE A 136 27.61 14.18 -4.44
N LEU A 137 28.55 13.86 -5.32
CA LEU A 137 28.32 13.00 -6.48
C LEU A 137 28.38 11.52 -6.13
N HIS A 138 29.15 11.16 -5.11
CA HIS A 138 29.24 9.79 -4.64
C HIS A 138 27.96 9.35 -3.92
N GLY A 139 27.47 8.19 -4.28
CA GLY A 139 26.21 7.67 -3.72
C GLY A 139 24.95 8.38 -4.22
N THR A 140 25.07 9.43 -5.05
CA THR A 140 23.91 10.08 -5.67
C THR A 140 23.89 9.89 -7.20
N LEU A 141 24.87 10.43 -7.90
CA LEU A 141 24.97 10.31 -9.37
C LEU A 141 25.94 9.22 -9.81
N VAL A 142 26.86 8.81 -8.94
CA VAL A 142 27.80 7.72 -9.17
C VAL A 142 27.77 6.76 -7.98
N SER A 143 27.68 5.47 -8.26
CA SER A 143 27.72 4.42 -7.22
C SER A 143 29.06 4.39 -6.48
N TYR A 144 29.07 3.90 -5.25
CA TYR A 144 30.29 3.80 -4.43
C TYR A 144 31.35 2.93 -5.07
N ASP A 145 30.97 1.90 -5.82
CA ASP A 145 31.87 1.01 -6.56
C ASP A 145 32.24 1.53 -7.97
N ARG A 146 31.70 2.70 -8.36
CA ARG A 146 31.90 3.34 -9.68
C ARG A 146 31.43 2.51 -10.88
N ARG A 147 30.54 1.52 -10.67
CA ARG A 147 30.00 0.67 -11.73
C ARG A 147 28.64 1.10 -12.23
N ALA A 148 28.03 2.06 -11.57
CA ALA A 148 26.76 2.59 -12.00
C ALA A 148 26.74 4.12 -11.96
N ALA A 149 25.98 4.71 -12.88
CA ALA A 149 25.66 6.13 -12.92
C ALA A 149 24.14 6.34 -12.96
N ALA A 150 23.66 7.32 -12.20
CA ALA A 150 22.26 7.65 -12.10
C ALA A 150 21.92 8.95 -12.83
N VAL A 151 20.75 8.96 -13.49
CA VAL A 151 20.04 10.17 -13.88
C VAL A 151 18.87 10.32 -12.92
N LEU A 152 18.91 11.34 -12.09
CA LEU A 152 17.86 11.68 -11.15
C LEU A 152 16.89 12.65 -11.81
N ILE A 153 15.61 12.33 -11.79
CA ILE A 153 14.53 13.10 -12.42
C ILE A 153 13.52 13.47 -11.35
N GLY A 154 13.26 14.77 -11.16
CA GLY A 154 12.18 15.24 -10.30
C GLY A 154 10.85 15.20 -11.04
N VAL A 155 9.94 14.32 -10.61
CA VAL A 155 8.62 14.14 -11.23
C VAL A 155 7.63 15.17 -10.66
N PRO A 156 6.94 15.96 -11.51
CA PRO A 156 5.90 16.87 -11.05
C PRO A 156 4.68 16.14 -10.50
N ASP A 157 4.08 16.66 -9.43
CA ASP A 157 2.87 16.06 -8.82
C ASP A 157 1.65 16.02 -9.76
N SER A 158 1.61 16.94 -10.76
CA SER A 158 0.54 17.03 -11.75
C SER A 158 0.65 16.05 -12.92
N SER A 159 1.73 15.25 -12.98
CA SER A 159 1.99 14.33 -14.09
C SER A 159 1.19 13.04 -13.96
N ASP A 160 0.74 12.48 -15.09
CA ASP A 160 0.34 11.07 -15.16
C ASP A 160 1.59 10.19 -14.98
N ARG A 161 1.75 9.63 -13.79
CA ARG A 161 2.93 8.86 -13.39
C ARG A 161 3.08 7.59 -14.21
N THR A 162 1.97 6.98 -14.63
CA THR A 162 1.98 5.75 -15.43
C THR A 162 2.50 6.03 -16.84
N GLU A 163 1.94 7.03 -17.51
CA GLU A 163 2.39 7.42 -18.84
C GLU A 163 3.84 7.90 -18.82
N LEU A 164 4.20 8.70 -17.82
CA LEU A 164 5.57 9.21 -17.67
C LEU A 164 6.58 8.09 -17.45
N TYR A 165 6.26 7.14 -16.56
CA TYR A 165 7.10 5.97 -16.31
C TYR A 165 7.35 5.16 -17.60
N HIS A 166 6.30 4.93 -18.41
CA HIS A 166 6.44 4.20 -19.67
C HIS A 166 7.35 4.92 -20.66
N ARG A 167 7.16 6.23 -20.84
CA ARG A 167 8.01 7.04 -21.73
C ARG A 167 9.47 7.04 -21.29
N VAL A 168 9.71 7.22 -20.00
CA VAL A 168 11.07 7.18 -19.43
C VAL A 168 11.67 5.78 -19.59
N SER A 169 10.93 4.73 -19.29
CA SER A 169 11.40 3.34 -19.40
C SER A 169 11.68 2.94 -20.85
N GLU A 170 10.85 3.35 -21.80
CA GLU A 170 11.07 3.12 -23.22
C GLU A 170 12.34 3.81 -23.72
N THR A 171 12.52 5.08 -23.32
CA THR A 171 13.74 5.84 -23.65
C THR A 171 14.96 5.17 -23.04
N ALA A 172 14.90 4.80 -21.77
CA ALA A 172 15.99 4.17 -21.03
C ALA A 172 16.42 2.82 -21.64
N ARG A 173 15.48 1.97 -22.03
CA ARG A 173 15.76 0.65 -22.65
C ARG A 173 16.57 0.71 -23.93
N ARG A 174 16.53 1.82 -24.68
CA ARG A 174 17.32 1.99 -25.92
C ARG A 174 18.82 2.02 -25.64
N TYR A 175 19.21 2.29 -24.39
CA TYR A 175 20.59 2.34 -23.93
C TYR A 175 21.06 1.05 -23.23
N GLU A 176 20.22 0.02 -23.22
CA GLU A 176 20.57 -1.30 -22.73
C GLU A 176 21.35 -2.05 -23.84
N THR A 177 22.66 -1.87 -23.87
CA THR A 177 23.54 -2.39 -24.94
C THR A 177 24.76 -3.10 -24.38
N GLY A 178 25.08 -4.26 -24.96
CA GLY A 178 26.42 -4.87 -24.96
C GLY A 178 27.09 -5.20 -23.61
N GLY A 179 26.47 -4.94 -22.50
CA GLY A 179 27.07 -5.13 -21.16
C GLY A 179 26.56 -4.14 -20.13
N ASP A 180 25.87 -3.10 -20.61
CA ASP A 180 25.22 -2.11 -19.76
C ASP A 180 23.77 -2.50 -19.52
N ARG A 181 23.34 -2.50 -18.26
CA ARG A 181 21.95 -2.69 -17.84
C ARG A 181 21.36 -1.35 -17.46
N VAL A 182 20.12 -1.10 -17.85
CA VAL A 182 19.41 0.11 -17.45
C VAL A 182 18.21 -0.25 -16.58
N SER A 183 18.06 0.44 -15.46
CA SER A 183 16.95 0.24 -14.52
C SER A 183 16.29 1.57 -14.20
N VAL A 184 14.95 1.57 -14.05
CA VAL A 184 14.18 2.74 -13.64
C VAL A 184 13.54 2.42 -12.30
N VAL A 185 13.88 3.20 -11.25
CA VAL A 185 13.46 2.96 -9.87
C VAL A 185 12.99 4.25 -9.20
N GLY A 186 12.30 4.13 -8.07
CA GLY A 186 11.78 5.23 -7.28
C GLY A 186 10.27 5.16 -7.08
N PRO A 187 9.71 5.97 -6.16
CA PRO A 187 8.28 5.97 -5.86
C PRO A 187 7.37 6.13 -7.09
N PRO A 188 7.63 7.03 -8.05
CA PRO A 188 6.79 7.16 -9.25
C PRO A 188 6.76 5.90 -10.13
N ALA A 189 7.89 5.16 -10.21
CA ALA A 189 7.95 3.89 -10.93
C ALA A 189 7.11 2.81 -10.23
N ALA A 190 7.17 2.79 -8.89
CA ALA A 190 6.39 1.86 -8.09
C ALA A 190 4.89 2.11 -8.22
N GLU A 191 4.45 3.36 -8.17
CA GLU A 191 3.03 3.71 -8.32
C GLU A 191 2.47 3.32 -9.69
N ALA A 192 3.23 3.56 -10.77
CA ALA A 192 2.86 3.16 -12.12
C ALA A 192 2.70 1.63 -12.24
N LEU A 193 3.72 0.87 -11.81
CA LEU A 193 3.70 -0.58 -11.87
C LEU A 193 2.67 -1.22 -10.92
N LEU A 194 2.42 -0.62 -9.76
CA LEU A 194 1.38 -1.08 -8.83
C LEU A 194 0.01 -0.98 -9.50
N GLY A 195 -0.27 0.11 -10.21
CA GLY A 195 -1.49 0.28 -10.98
C GLY A 195 -1.69 -0.84 -12.01
N GLU A 196 -0.64 -1.15 -12.78
CA GLU A 196 -0.67 -2.26 -13.76
C GLU A 196 -0.90 -3.62 -13.09
N HIS A 197 -0.25 -3.88 -11.95
CA HIS A 197 -0.42 -5.12 -11.20
C HIS A 197 -1.87 -5.25 -10.72
N ILE A 198 -2.48 -4.19 -10.19
CA ILE A 198 -3.88 -4.18 -9.75
C ILE A 198 -4.82 -4.49 -10.92
N LEU A 199 -4.65 -3.82 -12.06
CA LEU A 199 -5.49 -4.08 -13.25
C LEU A 199 -5.32 -5.50 -13.78
N SER A 200 -4.07 -5.99 -13.83
CA SER A 200 -3.77 -7.37 -14.24
C SER A 200 -4.39 -8.40 -13.30
N ASP A 201 -4.30 -8.15 -11.99
CA ASP A 201 -4.89 -9.03 -10.99
C ASP A 201 -6.42 -9.08 -11.13
N LEU A 202 -7.08 -7.94 -11.28
CA LEU A 202 -8.53 -7.88 -11.52
C LEU A 202 -8.92 -8.63 -12.80
N ALA A 203 -8.19 -8.44 -13.89
CA ALA A 203 -8.46 -9.09 -15.18
C ALA A 203 -8.33 -10.62 -15.13
N VAL A 204 -7.49 -11.17 -14.25
CA VAL A 204 -7.28 -12.61 -14.10
C VAL A 204 -8.12 -13.20 -12.97
N MET A 205 -8.09 -12.58 -11.79
CA MET A 205 -8.70 -13.16 -10.58
C MET A 205 -10.22 -13.12 -10.61
N VAL A 206 -10.82 -12.03 -11.15
CA VAL A 206 -12.29 -11.94 -11.18
C VAL A 206 -12.91 -13.02 -12.07
N PRO A 207 -12.49 -13.22 -13.32
CA PRO A 207 -12.99 -14.34 -14.13
C PRO A 207 -12.69 -15.71 -13.50
N LEU A 208 -11.51 -15.92 -12.93
CA LEU A 208 -11.15 -17.19 -12.31
C LEU A 208 -12.01 -17.46 -11.07
N ALA A 209 -12.28 -16.45 -10.24
CA ALA A 209 -13.20 -16.55 -9.11
C ALA A 209 -14.61 -16.94 -9.58
N LEU A 210 -15.11 -16.31 -10.63
CA LEU A 210 -16.41 -16.65 -11.20
C LEU A 210 -16.46 -18.10 -11.69
N VAL A 211 -15.42 -18.58 -12.35
CA VAL A 211 -15.33 -19.99 -12.80
C VAL A 211 -15.32 -20.96 -11.62
N ILE A 212 -14.48 -20.72 -10.61
CA ILE A 212 -14.39 -21.59 -9.41
C ILE A 212 -15.73 -21.63 -8.69
N ILE A 213 -16.34 -20.51 -8.45
CA ILE A 213 -17.60 -20.41 -7.72
C ILE A 213 -18.76 -21.01 -8.52
N GLY A 214 -18.78 -20.75 -9.84
CA GLY A 214 -19.72 -21.42 -10.74
C GLY A 214 -19.58 -22.95 -10.69
N ALA A 215 -18.36 -23.45 -10.65
CA ALA A 215 -18.08 -24.88 -10.51
C ALA A 215 -18.54 -25.43 -9.14
N VAL A 216 -18.26 -24.71 -8.04
CA VAL A 216 -18.73 -25.11 -6.69
C VAL A 216 -20.25 -25.20 -6.65
N LEU A 217 -20.96 -24.21 -7.14
CA LEU A 217 -22.45 -24.21 -7.22
C LEU A 217 -22.97 -25.31 -8.13
N TRP A 218 -22.31 -25.52 -9.27
CA TRP A 218 -22.68 -26.62 -10.17
C TRP A 218 -22.54 -27.98 -9.51
N ILE A 219 -21.41 -28.24 -8.84
CA ILE A 219 -21.16 -29.49 -8.11
C ILE A 219 -22.13 -29.63 -6.95
N ALA A 220 -22.35 -28.60 -6.15
CA ALA A 220 -23.24 -28.59 -5.00
C ALA A 220 -24.69 -28.87 -5.38
N CYS A 221 -25.20 -28.24 -6.41
CA CYS A 221 -26.58 -28.33 -6.86
C CYS A 221 -26.79 -29.34 -8.00
N GLY A 222 -25.72 -29.85 -8.63
CA GLY A 222 -25.78 -30.77 -9.75
C GLY A 222 -26.42 -30.19 -11.01
N ARG A 223 -26.53 -28.88 -11.14
CA ARG A 223 -27.19 -28.18 -12.24
C ARG A 223 -26.51 -26.88 -12.61
N ALA A 224 -26.28 -26.67 -13.92
CA ALA A 224 -25.71 -25.45 -14.45
C ALA A 224 -26.57 -24.20 -14.17
N TRP A 225 -27.92 -24.37 -14.06
CA TRP A 225 -28.81 -23.26 -13.74
C TRP A 225 -28.53 -22.65 -12.36
N ALA A 226 -28.16 -23.46 -11.37
CA ALA A 226 -27.77 -22.95 -10.06
C ALA A 226 -26.49 -22.11 -10.14
N ALA A 227 -25.51 -22.57 -10.93
CA ALA A 227 -24.30 -21.78 -11.20
C ALA A 227 -24.63 -20.45 -11.89
N LEU A 228 -25.50 -20.45 -12.89
CA LEU A 228 -25.91 -19.22 -13.59
C LEU A 228 -26.60 -18.21 -12.66
N LEU A 229 -27.46 -18.66 -11.73
CA LEU A 229 -28.09 -17.80 -10.74
C LEU A 229 -27.08 -17.13 -9.82
N GLY A 230 -26.12 -17.90 -9.32
CA GLY A 230 -25.05 -17.35 -8.49
C GLY A 230 -24.14 -16.38 -9.25
N LEU A 231 -23.77 -16.71 -10.50
CA LEU A 231 -22.97 -15.82 -11.34
C LEU A 231 -23.72 -14.53 -11.70
N ALA A 232 -25.03 -14.60 -11.96
CA ALA A 232 -25.85 -13.42 -12.23
C ALA A 232 -25.90 -12.50 -11.00
N LYS A 233 -26.05 -13.07 -9.80
CA LYS A 233 -25.99 -12.31 -8.54
C LYS A 233 -24.69 -11.58 -8.37
N VAL A 234 -23.57 -12.30 -8.51
CA VAL A 234 -22.23 -11.71 -8.32
C VAL A 234 -21.97 -10.63 -9.37
N GLY A 235 -22.27 -10.89 -10.64
CA GLY A 235 -22.12 -9.89 -11.70
C GLY A 235 -22.95 -8.63 -11.43
N ALA A 236 -24.21 -8.81 -11.02
CA ALA A 236 -25.08 -7.68 -10.67
C ALA A 236 -24.53 -6.90 -9.46
N ALA A 237 -24.04 -7.58 -8.43
CA ALA A 237 -23.48 -6.94 -7.24
C ALA A 237 -22.20 -6.14 -7.56
N GLN A 238 -21.34 -6.68 -8.43
CA GLN A 238 -20.12 -5.97 -8.89
C GLN A 238 -20.50 -4.74 -9.70
N VAL A 239 -21.37 -4.85 -10.68
CA VAL A 239 -21.83 -3.70 -11.50
C VAL A 239 -22.49 -2.64 -10.62
N PHE A 240 -23.34 -3.05 -9.68
CA PHE A 240 -24.00 -2.12 -8.77
C PHE A 240 -23.01 -1.40 -7.87
N THR A 241 -22.10 -2.13 -7.21
CA THR A 241 -21.17 -1.56 -6.22
C THR A 241 -20.11 -0.70 -6.86
N LEU A 242 -19.42 -1.22 -7.89
CA LEU A 242 -18.36 -0.47 -8.59
C LEU A 242 -18.96 0.69 -9.38
N GLY A 243 -20.14 0.50 -10.01
CA GLY A 243 -20.84 1.58 -10.69
C GLY A 243 -21.25 2.70 -9.74
N LEU A 244 -21.70 2.36 -8.52
CA LEU A 244 -21.99 3.35 -7.48
C LEU A 244 -20.73 4.11 -7.06
N MET A 245 -19.57 3.42 -6.89
CA MET A 245 -18.28 4.07 -6.65
C MET A 245 -17.98 5.11 -7.72
N GLY A 246 -18.09 4.74 -8.99
CA GLY A 246 -17.84 5.66 -10.10
C GLY A 246 -18.83 6.84 -10.14
N TRP A 247 -20.10 6.65 -9.80
CA TRP A 247 -21.06 7.74 -9.67
C TRP A 247 -20.75 8.69 -8.51
N CYS A 248 -20.15 8.16 -7.44
CA CYS A 248 -19.68 8.96 -6.31
C CYS A 248 -18.32 9.63 -6.56
N ASN A 249 -17.70 9.42 -7.72
CA ASN A 249 -16.32 9.83 -8.05
C ASN A 249 -15.30 9.32 -7.02
N GLU A 250 -15.53 8.13 -6.50
CA GLU A 250 -14.58 7.48 -5.58
C GLU A 250 -13.57 6.65 -6.38
N PRO A 251 -12.28 6.91 -6.22
CA PRO A 251 -11.25 6.17 -6.95
C PRO A 251 -11.09 4.74 -6.42
N VAL A 252 -10.57 3.88 -7.28
CA VAL A 252 -10.16 2.53 -6.92
C VAL A 252 -8.77 2.59 -6.29
N TYR A 253 -8.67 2.28 -5.01
CA TYR A 253 -7.42 2.12 -4.28
C TYR A 253 -6.99 0.65 -4.26
N LEU A 254 -5.77 0.37 -3.84
CA LEU A 254 -5.28 -1.00 -3.64
C LEU A 254 -6.24 -1.84 -2.78
N THR A 255 -6.79 -1.27 -1.70
CA THR A 255 -7.75 -1.96 -0.83
C THR A 255 -9.11 -2.16 -1.50
N THR A 256 -9.65 -1.15 -2.18
CA THR A 256 -10.95 -1.25 -2.83
C THR A 256 -10.93 -2.12 -4.10
N ALA A 257 -9.77 -2.32 -4.71
CA ALA A 257 -9.58 -3.29 -5.80
C ALA A 257 -9.91 -4.74 -5.39
N MET A 258 -9.93 -5.04 -4.09
CA MET A 258 -10.32 -6.37 -3.59
C MET A 258 -11.84 -6.57 -3.51
N ILE A 259 -12.66 -5.51 -3.60
CA ILE A 259 -14.13 -5.59 -3.49
C ILE A 259 -14.72 -6.63 -4.46
N PRO A 260 -14.33 -6.71 -5.75
CA PRO A 260 -14.88 -7.71 -6.66
C PRO A 260 -14.65 -9.15 -6.20
N VAL A 261 -13.44 -9.50 -5.75
CA VAL A 261 -13.12 -10.84 -5.27
C VAL A 261 -13.89 -11.13 -3.99
N LEU A 262 -13.97 -10.16 -3.08
CA LEU A 262 -14.70 -10.28 -1.82
C LEU A 262 -16.21 -10.44 -2.04
N LEU A 263 -16.84 -9.63 -2.88
CA LEU A 263 -18.26 -9.78 -3.19
C LEU A 263 -18.57 -11.09 -3.93
N THR A 264 -17.60 -11.60 -4.71
CA THR A 264 -17.74 -12.91 -5.36
C THR A 264 -17.78 -14.04 -4.34
N THR A 265 -16.99 -13.96 -3.27
CA THR A 265 -16.91 -15.00 -2.25
C THR A 265 -17.98 -14.86 -1.18
N VAL A 266 -18.06 -13.72 -0.51
CA VAL A 266 -19.01 -13.46 0.58
C VAL A 266 -20.44 -13.36 0.07
N GLY A 267 -20.63 -12.73 -1.08
CA GLY A 267 -21.95 -12.56 -1.66
C GLY A 267 -22.64 -13.88 -2.04
N LEU A 268 -21.91 -14.98 -2.13
CA LEU A 268 -22.46 -16.29 -2.49
C LEU A 268 -22.89 -17.15 -1.31
N ALA A 269 -22.44 -16.88 -0.10
CA ALA A 269 -22.80 -17.66 1.08
C ALA A 269 -24.31 -17.86 1.19
N ASP A 270 -25.08 -16.79 1.15
CA ASP A 270 -26.55 -16.84 1.20
C ASP A 270 -27.16 -17.64 0.04
N GLU A 271 -26.58 -17.52 -1.16
CA GLU A 271 -27.06 -18.21 -2.36
C GLU A 271 -26.83 -19.72 -2.26
N ILE A 272 -25.66 -20.14 -1.74
CA ILE A 272 -25.34 -21.54 -1.50
C ILE A 272 -26.38 -22.15 -0.55
N HIS A 273 -26.67 -21.48 0.58
CA HIS A 273 -27.66 -21.95 1.54
C HIS A 273 -29.05 -22.05 0.92
N LEU A 274 -29.50 -21.04 0.18
CA LEU A 274 -30.82 -21.03 -0.44
C LEU A 274 -30.96 -22.11 -1.50
N LEU A 275 -29.99 -22.21 -2.43
CA LEU A 275 -30.02 -23.20 -3.51
C LEU A 275 -29.84 -24.63 -2.99
N TRP A 276 -29.01 -24.83 -1.96
CA TRP A 276 -28.84 -26.11 -1.31
C TRP A 276 -30.15 -26.63 -0.69
N HIS A 277 -30.87 -25.79 0.08
CA HIS A 277 -32.15 -26.18 0.67
C HIS A 277 -33.22 -26.36 -0.40
N TYR A 278 -33.24 -25.55 -1.44
CA TYR A 278 -34.16 -25.71 -2.56
C TYR A 278 -33.94 -27.02 -3.31
N ARG A 279 -32.71 -27.41 -3.49
CA ARG A 279 -32.34 -28.73 -4.08
C ARG A 279 -32.79 -29.93 -3.23
N HIS A 280 -32.70 -29.79 -1.90
CA HIS A 280 -32.97 -30.89 -0.98
C HIS A 280 -34.37 -30.82 -0.33
N ARG A 281 -35.31 -30.10 -0.96
CA ARG A 281 -36.73 -30.14 -0.53
C ARG A 281 -37.35 -31.49 -0.75
N PRO A 282 -38.48 -31.84 -0.06
CA PRO A 282 -39.25 -33.05 -0.31
C PRO A 282 -39.62 -33.19 -1.80
N VAL A 283 -39.54 -34.42 -2.33
CA VAL A 283 -39.80 -34.67 -3.77
C VAL A 283 -41.26 -34.39 -4.13
N ASP A 284 -42.16 -34.68 -3.18
CA ASP A 284 -43.61 -34.57 -3.36
C ASP A 284 -44.13 -33.12 -3.11
N GLU A 285 -43.28 -32.19 -2.67
CA GLU A 285 -43.65 -30.81 -2.40
C GLU A 285 -43.65 -29.98 -3.69
N PRO A 286 -44.75 -29.29 -4.02
CA PRO A 286 -44.80 -28.39 -5.18
C PRO A 286 -43.67 -27.34 -5.08
N SER A 287 -43.02 -27.02 -6.21
CA SER A 287 -41.85 -26.13 -6.24
C SER A 287 -42.17 -24.73 -5.67
N SER A 288 -43.41 -24.24 -5.86
CA SER A 288 -43.83 -22.93 -5.32
C SER A 288 -44.04 -22.94 -3.81
N GLU A 289 -44.53 -24.06 -3.25
CA GLU A 289 -44.71 -24.22 -1.81
C GLU A 289 -43.36 -24.45 -1.13
N GLY A 290 -42.54 -25.32 -1.71
CA GLY A 290 -41.16 -25.52 -1.24
C GLY A 290 -40.34 -24.24 -1.21
N LEU A 291 -40.47 -23.36 -2.22
CA LEU A 291 -39.82 -22.06 -2.25
C LEU A 291 -40.31 -21.14 -1.13
N ARG A 292 -41.64 -21.08 -0.90
CA ARG A 292 -42.21 -20.29 0.21
C ARG A 292 -41.78 -20.79 1.57
N HIS A 293 -41.75 -22.11 1.75
CA HIS A 293 -41.30 -22.73 2.99
C HIS A 293 -39.84 -22.41 3.28
N ILE A 294 -38.95 -22.58 2.29
CA ILE A 294 -37.53 -22.29 2.41
C ILE A 294 -37.30 -20.80 2.69
N LEU A 295 -37.98 -19.89 2.01
CA LEU A 295 -37.89 -18.47 2.30
C LEU A 295 -38.37 -18.12 3.71
N GLY A 296 -39.44 -18.78 4.19
CA GLY A 296 -39.94 -18.62 5.57
C GLY A 296 -38.91 -19.03 6.62
N GLU A 297 -38.11 -20.07 6.33
CA GLU A 297 -37.04 -20.54 7.20
C GLU A 297 -35.75 -19.73 7.09
N LEU A 298 -35.30 -19.38 5.88
CA LEU A 298 -33.97 -18.82 5.62
C LEU A 298 -33.95 -17.28 5.55
N ALA A 299 -35.08 -16.61 5.31
CA ALA A 299 -35.05 -15.14 5.16
C ALA A 299 -34.49 -14.42 6.41
N ARG A 300 -34.84 -14.89 7.62
CA ARG A 300 -34.30 -14.30 8.85
C ARG A 300 -32.83 -14.61 9.06
N PRO A 301 -32.34 -15.87 8.93
CA PRO A 301 -30.91 -16.17 8.97
C PRO A 301 -30.10 -15.35 7.95
N VAL A 302 -30.50 -15.34 6.69
CA VAL A 302 -29.84 -14.59 5.60
C VAL A 302 -29.81 -13.09 5.88
N ALA A 303 -30.92 -12.48 6.29
CA ALA A 303 -30.92 -11.07 6.65
C ALA A 303 -29.99 -10.79 7.85
N LEU A 304 -29.90 -11.74 8.79
CA LEU A 304 -29.05 -11.62 9.96
C LEU A 304 -27.58 -11.67 9.61
N THR A 305 -27.17 -12.70 8.85
CA THR A 305 -25.79 -12.88 8.40
C THR A 305 -25.31 -11.71 7.56
N SER A 306 -26.09 -11.31 6.57
CA SER A 306 -25.75 -10.15 5.72
C SER A 306 -25.68 -8.83 6.52
N LEU A 307 -26.53 -8.66 7.54
CA LEU A 307 -26.50 -7.46 8.39
C LEU A 307 -25.26 -7.45 9.30
N THR A 308 -24.90 -8.58 9.94
CA THR A 308 -23.69 -8.68 10.76
C THR A 308 -22.44 -8.44 9.92
N THR A 309 -22.39 -9.00 8.73
CA THR A 309 -21.29 -8.79 7.77
C THR A 309 -21.20 -7.31 7.33
N ALA A 310 -22.33 -6.70 6.95
CA ALA A 310 -22.35 -5.28 6.56
C ALA A 310 -21.90 -4.37 7.71
N VAL A 311 -22.33 -4.62 8.95
CA VAL A 311 -21.91 -3.85 10.12
C VAL A 311 -20.43 -4.09 10.43
N GLY A 312 -19.91 -5.30 10.24
CA GLY A 312 -18.48 -5.58 10.31
C GLY A 312 -17.68 -4.69 9.37
N PHE A 313 -18.11 -4.54 8.11
CA PHE A 313 -17.46 -3.64 7.14
C PHE A 313 -17.69 -2.16 7.47
N LEU A 314 -18.88 -1.77 7.92
CA LEU A 314 -19.16 -0.39 8.34
C LEU A 314 -18.32 0.06 9.54
N SER A 315 -17.77 -0.86 10.34
CA SER A 315 -16.84 -0.50 11.41
C SER A 315 -15.60 0.24 10.90
N PHE A 316 -15.22 0.03 9.64
CA PHE A 316 -14.13 0.77 9.01
C PHE A 316 -14.44 2.25 8.73
N LEU A 317 -15.68 2.69 8.83
CA LEU A 317 -15.99 4.12 8.77
C LEU A 317 -15.36 4.93 9.92
N THR A 318 -14.96 4.25 10.99
CA THR A 318 -14.19 4.86 12.08
C THR A 318 -12.73 5.06 11.74
N SER A 319 -12.25 4.53 10.61
CA SER A 319 -10.88 4.70 10.14
C SER A 319 -10.66 6.10 9.58
N ASN A 320 -9.58 6.72 9.98
CA ASN A 320 -9.10 7.97 9.39
C ASN A 320 -8.36 7.75 8.06
N ILE A 321 -8.07 6.49 7.69
CA ILE A 321 -7.43 6.11 6.42
C ILE A 321 -8.53 6.00 5.37
N GLN A 322 -8.56 6.96 4.44
CA GLN A 322 -9.64 7.06 3.44
C GLN A 322 -9.87 5.78 2.63
N PRO A 323 -8.85 5.11 2.04
CA PRO A 323 -9.05 3.85 1.32
C PRO A 323 -9.71 2.75 2.14
N VAL A 324 -9.41 2.65 3.43
CA VAL A 324 -9.98 1.64 4.34
C VAL A 324 -11.45 1.97 4.66
N SER A 325 -11.74 3.24 4.94
CA SER A 325 -13.10 3.71 5.19
C SER A 325 -14.01 3.48 3.97
N ARG A 326 -13.52 3.82 2.77
CA ARG A 326 -14.26 3.62 1.50
C ARG A 326 -14.44 2.15 1.17
N PHE A 327 -13.42 1.34 1.37
CA PHE A 327 -13.53 -0.12 1.26
C PHE A 327 -14.67 -0.65 2.13
N GLY A 328 -14.71 -0.26 3.41
CA GLY A 328 -15.76 -0.69 4.34
C GLY A 328 -17.16 -0.29 3.88
N LEU A 329 -17.34 0.97 3.48
CA LEU A 329 -18.62 1.50 3.02
C LEU A 329 -19.17 0.75 1.79
N PHE A 330 -18.37 0.70 0.73
CA PHE A 330 -18.84 0.12 -0.53
C PHE A 330 -18.99 -1.40 -0.46
N THR A 331 -18.13 -2.07 0.33
CA THR A 331 -18.32 -3.50 0.60
C THR A 331 -19.60 -3.78 1.35
N ALA A 332 -19.93 -3.01 2.39
CA ALA A 332 -21.18 -3.16 3.14
C ALA A 332 -22.39 -2.96 2.23
N ILE A 333 -22.39 -1.94 1.37
CA ILE A 333 -23.45 -1.70 0.39
C ILE A 333 -23.58 -2.91 -0.57
N GLY A 334 -22.46 -3.44 -1.07
CA GLY A 334 -22.44 -4.60 -1.93
C GLY A 334 -23.01 -5.86 -1.26
N VAL A 335 -22.68 -6.11 0.00
CA VAL A 335 -23.22 -7.22 0.80
C VAL A 335 -24.73 -7.06 1.01
N LEU A 336 -25.20 -5.88 1.36
CA LEU A 336 -26.63 -5.60 1.49
C LEU A 336 -27.38 -5.76 0.16
N PHE A 337 -26.78 -5.37 -0.96
CA PHE A 337 -27.33 -5.64 -2.29
C PHE A 337 -27.40 -7.15 -2.56
N CYS A 338 -26.38 -7.94 -2.22
CA CYS A 338 -26.39 -9.38 -2.31
C CYS A 338 -27.54 -10.02 -1.49
N MET A 339 -27.80 -9.50 -0.29
CA MET A 339 -28.94 -9.94 0.54
C MET A 339 -30.28 -9.69 -0.16
N VAL A 340 -30.49 -8.46 -0.66
CA VAL A 340 -31.72 -8.11 -1.38
C VAL A 340 -31.90 -9.00 -2.62
N TRP A 341 -30.82 -9.25 -3.35
CA TRP A 341 -30.84 -10.15 -4.50
C TRP A 341 -31.25 -11.57 -4.12
N SER A 342 -30.65 -12.18 -3.07
CA SER A 342 -30.99 -13.53 -2.62
C SER A 342 -32.42 -13.66 -2.12
N LEU A 343 -32.96 -12.62 -1.47
CA LEU A 343 -34.32 -12.69 -0.92
C LEU A 343 -35.39 -12.33 -1.94
N VAL A 344 -35.07 -11.64 -3.03
CA VAL A 344 -36.03 -11.13 -4.00
C VAL A 344 -35.79 -11.64 -5.42
N ALA A 345 -34.58 -11.41 -5.96
CA ALA A 345 -34.28 -11.74 -7.35
C ALA A 345 -34.15 -13.24 -7.59
N THR A 346 -33.39 -13.95 -6.75
CA THR A 346 -33.20 -15.40 -6.89
C THR A 346 -34.50 -16.18 -6.76
N PRO A 347 -35.40 -15.94 -5.79
CA PRO A 347 -36.69 -16.58 -5.73
C PRO A 347 -37.55 -16.28 -6.96
N ALA A 348 -37.56 -15.03 -7.44
CA ALA A 348 -38.28 -14.65 -8.66
C ALA A 348 -37.77 -15.41 -9.89
N LEU A 349 -36.44 -15.53 -10.04
CA LEU A 349 -35.82 -16.29 -11.13
C LEU A 349 -36.09 -17.78 -11.06
N LEU A 350 -36.06 -18.37 -9.83
CA LEU A 350 -36.45 -19.77 -9.60
C LEU A 350 -37.92 -20.03 -9.96
N SER A 351 -38.81 -19.08 -9.65
CA SER A 351 -40.24 -19.23 -9.98
C SER A 351 -40.52 -19.21 -11.47
N LEU A 352 -39.66 -18.62 -12.31
CA LEU A 352 -39.76 -18.61 -13.78
C LEU A 352 -39.39 -19.97 -14.39
N ARG A 353 -38.53 -20.75 -13.75
CA ARG A 353 -38.11 -22.09 -14.18
C ARG A 353 -37.94 -23.04 -13.00
N PRO A 354 -39.07 -23.44 -12.37
CA PRO A 354 -39.05 -24.24 -11.14
C PRO A 354 -38.45 -25.64 -11.32
N GLU A 355 -38.52 -26.19 -12.55
CA GLU A 355 -37.98 -27.50 -12.88
C GLU A 355 -36.47 -27.51 -13.14
N ALA A 356 -35.83 -26.36 -13.26
CA ALA A 356 -34.41 -26.28 -13.56
C ALA A 356 -33.51 -26.86 -12.44
N ILE A 357 -34.02 -26.87 -11.19
CA ILE A 357 -33.39 -27.47 -10.03
C ILE A 357 -34.39 -28.50 -9.41
N PRO A 358 -34.41 -29.75 -9.87
CA PRO A 358 -35.32 -30.77 -9.36
C PRO A 358 -34.98 -31.13 -7.91
N ALA A 359 -36.02 -31.52 -7.14
CA ALA A 359 -35.85 -31.98 -5.76
C ALA A 359 -35.03 -33.27 -5.71
N ALA A 360 -34.06 -33.36 -4.79
CA ALA A 360 -33.25 -34.55 -4.54
C ALA A 360 -33.67 -35.28 -3.27
N GLY A 361 -34.58 -34.72 -2.48
CA GLY A 361 -35.04 -35.24 -1.22
C GLY A 361 -34.03 -35.09 -0.07
N PRO A 362 -34.50 -35.20 1.18
CA PRO A 362 -33.68 -35.01 2.38
C PRO A 362 -32.63 -36.12 2.61
N ALA A 363 -32.80 -37.30 2.04
CA ALA A 363 -31.89 -38.43 2.23
C ALA A 363 -30.52 -38.23 1.57
N ALA A 364 -30.38 -37.31 0.59
CA ALA A 364 -29.13 -37.02 -0.08
C ALA A 364 -28.19 -36.11 0.75
N ARG A 365 -28.60 -35.67 1.94
CA ARG A 365 -27.86 -34.71 2.80
C ARG A 365 -26.62 -35.28 3.52
N THR A 366 -26.34 -36.61 3.46
CA THR A 366 -25.26 -37.24 4.21
C THR A 366 -23.90 -37.00 3.55
N LEU A 367 -23.21 -35.96 3.92
CA LEU A 367 -21.81 -35.70 3.59
C LEU A 367 -20.88 -36.15 4.75
N ARG A 368 -19.67 -36.61 4.38
CA ARG A 368 -18.63 -37.07 5.32
C ARG A 368 -18.27 -36.02 6.42
N GLY A 369 -18.56 -34.75 6.22
CA GLY A 369 -18.32 -33.67 7.20
C GLY A 369 -19.16 -33.77 8.48
N ALA A 370 -20.38 -34.31 8.42
CA ALA A 370 -21.15 -34.62 9.63
C ALA A 370 -20.41 -35.59 10.58
N ARG A 371 -19.56 -36.48 10.04
CA ARG A 371 -18.75 -37.41 10.84
C ARG A 371 -17.69 -36.68 11.67
N LEU A 372 -17.02 -35.67 11.13
CA LEU A 372 -16.03 -34.88 11.87
C LEU A 372 -16.67 -34.11 13.03
N ALA A 373 -17.80 -33.43 12.76
CA ALA A 373 -18.58 -32.75 13.79
C ALA A 373 -19.07 -33.73 14.90
N LEU A 374 -19.45 -34.96 14.53
CA LEU A 374 -19.83 -35.98 15.48
C LEU A 374 -18.64 -36.50 16.29
N LEU A 375 -17.46 -36.64 15.68
CA LEU A 375 -16.22 -37.06 16.37
C LEU A 375 -15.80 -36.01 17.41
N LEU A 376 -15.76 -34.72 17.02
CA LEU A 376 -15.43 -33.61 17.93
C LEU A 376 -16.48 -33.47 19.04
N GLY A 377 -17.77 -33.62 18.71
CA GLY A 377 -18.88 -33.63 19.69
C GLY A 377 -18.90 -34.81 20.65
N SER A 378 -18.21 -35.91 20.34
CA SER A 378 -18.12 -37.07 21.23
C SER A 378 -17.22 -36.86 22.45
N ARG A 379 -16.24 -35.96 22.35
CA ARG A 379 -15.27 -35.62 23.43
C ARG A 379 -15.13 -34.11 23.61
N PRO A 380 -16.18 -33.39 24.05
CA PRO A 380 -16.23 -31.94 24.04
C PRO A 380 -15.16 -31.30 24.93
N ARG A 381 -14.79 -31.92 26.06
CA ARG A 381 -13.73 -31.42 26.94
C ARG A 381 -12.36 -31.44 26.28
N VAL A 382 -12.06 -32.52 25.53
CA VAL A 382 -10.79 -32.63 24.79
C VAL A 382 -10.75 -31.66 23.64
N ALA A 383 -11.84 -31.51 22.90
CA ALA A 383 -11.93 -30.52 21.81
C ALA A 383 -11.77 -29.09 22.31
N LEU A 384 -12.42 -28.72 23.42
CA LEU A 384 -12.27 -27.39 24.03
C LEU A 384 -10.85 -27.16 24.58
N ALA A 385 -10.24 -28.17 25.21
CA ALA A 385 -8.87 -28.08 25.71
C ALA A 385 -7.86 -27.88 24.54
N ALA A 386 -8.04 -28.65 23.46
CA ALA A 386 -7.21 -28.52 22.27
C ALA A 386 -7.37 -27.14 21.61
N LEU A 387 -8.60 -26.63 21.51
CA LEU A 387 -8.89 -25.29 21.00
C LEU A 387 -8.24 -24.21 21.88
N ALA A 388 -8.41 -24.31 23.21
CA ALA A 388 -7.82 -23.35 24.14
C ALA A 388 -6.29 -23.37 24.09
N PHE A 389 -5.68 -24.55 24.02
CA PHE A 389 -4.23 -24.71 23.90
C PHE A 389 -3.72 -24.13 22.57
N GLY A 390 -4.37 -24.45 21.45
CA GLY A 390 -4.04 -23.89 20.14
C GLY A 390 -4.16 -22.35 20.11
N THR A 391 -5.23 -21.83 20.74
CA THR A 391 -5.43 -20.39 20.86
C THR A 391 -4.33 -19.72 21.67
N LEU A 392 -3.95 -20.31 22.81
CA LEU A 392 -2.85 -19.80 23.63
C LEU A 392 -1.53 -19.82 22.86
N LEU A 393 -1.21 -20.92 22.20
CA LEU A 393 0.02 -21.07 21.41
C LEU A 393 0.11 -20.03 20.29
N LEU A 394 -0.96 -19.85 19.55
CA LEU A 394 -0.98 -18.84 18.47
C LEU A 394 -0.97 -17.43 19.03
N ALA A 395 -1.70 -17.14 20.10
CA ALA A 395 -1.74 -15.83 20.74
C ALA A 395 -0.35 -15.35 21.23
N LEU A 396 0.58 -16.26 21.54
CA LEU A 396 1.99 -15.93 21.85
C LEU A 396 2.72 -15.28 20.66
N GLY A 397 2.18 -15.33 19.46
CA GLY A 397 2.68 -14.58 18.30
C GLY A 397 2.30 -13.10 18.29
N ILE A 398 1.18 -12.73 18.93
CA ILE A 398 0.65 -11.35 18.91
C ILE A 398 1.68 -10.29 19.34
N PRO A 399 2.48 -10.47 20.41
CA PRO A 399 3.50 -9.50 20.79
C PRO A 399 4.63 -9.30 19.76
N ARG A 400 4.73 -10.19 18.76
CA ARG A 400 5.73 -10.09 17.67
C ARG A 400 5.21 -9.29 16.47
N LEU A 401 3.97 -8.88 16.48
CA LEU A 401 3.40 -8.05 15.41
C LEU A 401 4.17 -6.74 15.29
N PHE A 402 4.35 -6.31 14.05
CA PHE A 402 4.97 -5.03 13.75
C PHE A 402 4.23 -4.39 12.57
N VAL A 403 4.28 -3.06 12.53
CA VAL A 403 3.70 -2.28 11.42
C VAL A 403 4.79 -2.06 10.37
N GLN A 404 4.48 -2.35 9.12
CA GLN A 404 5.32 -2.10 7.97
C GLN A 404 4.45 -2.00 6.72
N ASP A 405 4.52 -0.87 6.03
CA ASP A 405 3.76 -0.63 4.80
C ASP A 405 4.48 0.42 3.94
N SER A 406 5.51 -0.03 3.25
CA SER A 406 6.24 0.80 2.30
C SER A 406 5.83 0.46 0.87
N TRP A 407 5.97 1.42 -0.04
CA TRP A 407 5.67 1.22 -1.46
C TRP A 407 6.40 0.01 -2.05
N ILE A 408 7.63 -0.28 -1.63
CA ILE A 408 8.42 -1.43 -2.12
C ILE A 408 7.89 -2.78 -1.62
N ASP A 409 7.16 -2.80 -0.49
CA ASP A 409 6.60 -4.03 0.08
C ASP A 409 5.43 -4.58 -0.77
N ASN A 410 4.87 -3.76 -1.65
CA ASN A 410 3.86 -4.17 -2.62
C ASN A 410 4.44 -4.93 -3.82
N PHE A 411 5.76 -5.14 -3.87
CA PHE A 411 6.44 -5.92 -4.91
C PHE A 411 7.09 -7.17 -4.34
N SER A 412 6.96 -8.28 -5.08
CA SER A 412 7.60 -9.53 -4.70
C SER A 412 9.14 -9.40 -4.76
N LYS A 413 9.85 -10.21 -3.98
CA LYS A 413 11.33 -10.21 -3.97
C LYS A 413 11.94 -10.52 -5.34
N ASP A 414 11.20 -11.24 -6.18
CA ASP A 414 11.63 -11.61 -7.52
C ASP A 414 11.28 -10.57 -8.58
N SER A 415 10.56 -9.50 -8.21
CA SER A 415 10.18 -8.45 -9.17
C SER A 415 11.40 -7.66 -9.64
N PRO A 416 11.47 -7.31 -10.94
CA PRO A 416 12.59 -6.53 -11.48
C PRO A 416 12.76 -5.17 -10.77
N LEU A 417 11.65 -4.49 -10.45
CA LEU A 417 11.70 -3.21 -9.73
C LEU A 417 12.32 -3.36 -8.36
N ARG A 418 11.88 -4.35 -7.57
CA ARG A 418 12.41 -4.56 -6.21
C ARG A 418 13.89 -4.91 -6.23
N GLN A 419 14.30 -5.82 -7.12
CA GLN A 419 15.70 -6.18 -7.28
C GLN A 419 16.57 -5.00 -7.73
N ALA A 420 16.05 -4.15 -8.63
CA ALA A 420 16.75 -2.94 -9.06
C ALA A 420 16.86 -1.94 -7.89
N THR A 421 15.77 -1.70 -7.15
CA THR A 421 15.77 -0.82 -5.97
C THR A 421 16.75 -1.31 -4.91
N GLU A 422 16.76 -2.61 -4.58
CA GLU A 422 17.68 -3.18 -3.59
C GLU A 422 19.16 -3.10 -4.04
N ARG A 423 19.44 -3.13 -5.36
CA ARG A 423 20.81 -2.86 -5.86
C ARG A 423 21.16 -1.39 -5.73
N VAL A 424 20.27 -0.49 -6.12
CA VAL A 424 20.50 0.94 -5.99
C VAL A 424 20.65 1.33 -4.51
N ASP A 425 19.86 0.78 -3.61
CA ASP A 425 19.98 1.04 -2.17
C ASP A 425 21.37 0.60 -1.61
N ARG A 426 21.94 -0.49 -2.12
CA ARG A 426 23.26 -0.98 -1.69
C ARG A 426 24.42 -0.23 -2.34
N ASP A 427 24.30 0.09 -3.63
CA ASP A 427 25.42 0.61 -4.43
C ASP A 427 25.45 2.15 -4.43
N PHE A 428 24.33 2.80 -4.00
CA PHE A 428 24.21 4.25 -3.81
C PHE A 428 23.80 4.58 -2.37
N ALA A 429 23.53 5.83 -2.09
CA ALA A 429 23.14 6.30 -0.75
C ALA A 429 21.69 5.92 -0.36
N GLY A 430 20.99 5.20 -1.23
CA GLY A 430 19.60 4.77 -1.02
C GLY A 430 18.59 5.52 -1.87
N THR A 431 17.42 4.91 -2.02
CA THR A 431 16.29 5.43 -2.80
C THR A 431 15.19 6.07 -1.95
N HIS A 432 15.28 5.90 -0.62
CA HIS A 432 14.26 6.34 0.31
C HIS A 432 14.64 7.69 0.92
N VAL A 433 13.78 8.70 0.74
CA VAL A 433 14.09 10.09 1.07
C VAL A 433 13.35 10.53 2.33
N LEU A 434 14.13 10.97 3.34
CA LEU A 434 13.64 11.76 4.46
C LEU A 434 14.14 13.20 4.30
N GLN A 435 13.22 14.14 4.27
CA GLN A 435 13.54 15.56 4.21
C GLN A 435 13.35 16.19 5.58
N VAL A 436 14.36 16.89 6.06
CA VAL A 436 14.32 17.62 7.31
C VAL A 436 14.36 19.10 7.01
N VAL A 437 13.23 19.78 7.19
CA VAL A 437 13.14 21.23 7.03
C VAL A 437 13.61 21.87 8.32
N VAL A 438 14.75 22.54 8.28
CA VAL A 438 15.30 23.27 9.43
C VAL A 438 14.94 24.73 9.29
N THR A 439 14.20 25.25 10.29
CA THR A 439 13.78 26.66 10.36
C THR A 439 14.55 27.34 11.49
N PHE A 440 15.21 28.43 11.18
CA PHE A 440 15.91 29.29 12.13
C PHE A 440 15.04 30.49 12.52
N ASP A 441 14.89 30.73 13.78
CA ASP A 441 14.27 31.96 14.30
C ASP A 441 15.33 33.06 14.39
N PRO A 442 15.04 34.29 13.93
CA PRO A 442 16.01 35.36 14.04
C PRO A 442 16.24 35.69 15.52
N PRO A 443 17.49 35.82 15.98
CA PRO A 443 17.76 36.36 17.30
C PRO A 443 17.22 37.79 17.41
N PRO A 444 16.76 38.22 18.58
CA PRO A 444 16.03 39.50 18.74
C PRO A 444 16.80 40.75 18.36
N ASP A 445 18.12 40.67 18.20
CA ASP A 445 19.01 41.82 18.00
C ASP A 445 19.78 41.83 16.64
N GLN A 446 19.38 41.02 15.64
CA GLN A 446 20.05 41.03 14.35
C GLN A 446 19.65 42.23 13.47
N ILE A 447 20.59 43.14 13.26
CA ILE A 447 20.50 44.21 12.25
C ILE A 447 20.83 43.60 10.86
N PRO A 448 20.03 43.84 9.81
CA PRO A 448 20.34 43.35 8.46
C PRO A 448 21.68 43.94 7.98
N VAL A 449 22.65 43.07 7.71
CA VAL A 449 24.01 43.48 7.29
C VAL A 449 24.09 43.80 5.78
N ILE A 450 23.10 43.30 5.00
CA ILE A 450 23.05 43.48 3.54
C ILE A 450 21.61 43.84 3.14
N PRO A 451 21.34 44.95 2.44
CA PRO A 451 19.98 45.36 2.07
C PRO A 451 19.20 44.37 1.22
N ALA A 452 19.88 43.39 0.57
CA ALA A 452 19.29 42.41 -0.33
C ALA A 452 19.18 40.99 0.26
N ALA A 453 19.78 40.74 1.44
CA ALA A 453 19.74 39.44 2.08
C ALA A 453 19.90 39.60 3.60
N SER A 454 18.83 39.34 4.32
CA SER A 454 18.80 39.34 5.78
C SER A 454 18.14 38.05 6.26
N GLY A 455 18.91 37.13 6.86
CA GLY A 455 18.36 35.93 7.41
C GLY A 455 19.36 35.18 8.30
N PRO A 456 18.89 34.44 9.29
CA PRO A 456 19.73 33.74 10.28
C PRO A 456 20.71 32.74 9.67
N LEU A 457 20.39 32.16 8.51
CA LEU A 457 21.28 31.26 7.78
C LEU A 457 22.52 31.89 7.18
N LEU A 458 22.60 33.24 7.17
CA LEU A 458 23.80 33.95 6.77
C LEU A 458 24.84 34.07 7.92
N SER A 459 24.53 33.51 9.10
CA SER A 459 25.45 33.45 10.24
C SER A 459 26.28 32.16 10.18
N GLY A 460 27.58 32.25 10.40
CA GLY A 460 28.46 31.08 10.49
C GLY A 460 28.10 30.15 11.63
N SER A 461 27.54 30.66 12.73
CA SER A 461 27.06 29.84 13.84
C SER A 461 25.86 28.95 13.44
N ALA A 462 24.93 29.48 12.63
CA ALA A 462 23.81 28.71 12.09
C ALA A 462 24.29 27.62 11.13
N VAL A 463 25.19 27.98 10.20
CA VAL A 463 25.74 27.00 9.25
C VAL A 463 26.61 25.96 9.95
N ALA A 464 27.37 26.34 11.00
CA ALA A 464 28.13 25.38 11.81
C ALA A 464 27.22 24.44 12.62
N ALA A 465 26.05 24.92 13.10
CA ALA A 465 25.05 24.05 13.73
C ALA A 465 24.46 23.07 12.72
N LEU A 466 24.13 23.51 11.49
CA LEU A 466 23.71 22.64 10.41
C LEU A 466 24.79 21.58 10.08
N GLY A 467 26.07 21.97 9.99
CA GLY A 467 27.17 21.04 9.73
C GLY A 467 27.24 19.92 10.78
N ARG A 468 27.15 20.29 12.07
CA ARG A 468 27.13 19.28 13.16
C ARG A 468 25.85 18.40 13.11
N PHE A 469 24.74 18.96 12.72
CA PHE A 469 23.49 18.23 12.54
C PHE A 469 23.60 17.23 11.38
N GLU A 470 24.10 17.64 10.22
CA GLU A 470 24.34 16.79 9.05
C GLU A 470 25.35 15.66 9.37
N GLU A 471 26.43 15.98 10.09
CA GLU A 471 27.45 15.03 10.49
C GLU A 471 26.90 13.99 11.50
N GLY A 472 26.11 14.43 12.47
CA GLY A 472 25.46 13.56 13.44
C GLY A 472 24.51 12.56 12.78
N LEU A 473 23.76 12.98 11.76
CA LEU A 473 22.91 12.08 10.98
C LEU A 473 23.71 11.12 10.11
N ARG A 474 24.80 11.59 9.50
CA ARG A 474 25.68 10.77 8.64
C ARG A 474 26.39 9.66 9.43
N ALA A 475 26.58 9.87 10.73
CA ALA A 475 27.18 8.85 11.60
C ALA A 475 26.26 7.63 11.88
N ARG A 476 25.00 7.68 11.46
CA ARG A 476 24.06 6.57 11.67
C ARG A 476 24.21 5.49 10.61
N PRO A 477 24.26 4.21 10.98
CA PRO A 477 24.44 3.11 10.03
C PRO A 477 23.23 2.90 9.10
N GLU A 478 22.05 3.45 9.44
CA GLU A 478 20.86 3.37 8.61
C GLU A 478 20.83 4.42 7.49
N VAL A 479 21.74 5.41 7.58
CA VAL A 479 21.80 6.56 6.68
C VAL A 479 22.89 6.35 5.64
N GLY A 480 22.51 6.28 4.37
CA GLY A 480 23.45 6.16 3.26
C GLY A 480 24.03 7.51 2.83
N GLY A 481 23.29 8.61 2.99
CA GLY A 481 23.78 9.94 2.64
C GLY A 481 23.00 11.08 3.29
N VAL A 482 23.69 12.19 3.57
CA VAL A 482 23.09 13.41 4.11
C VAL A 482 23.59 14.61 3.30
N PHE A 483 22.65 15.36 2.73
CA PHE A 483 22.92 16.49 1.85
C PHE A 483 22.10 17.70 2.29
N GLY A 484 22.76 18.70 2.82
CA GLY A 484 22.15 19.94 3.25
C GLY A 484 22.99 21.16 2.87
N LEU A 485 22.61 22.32 3.39
CA LEU A 485 23.26 23.57 3.05
C LEU A 485 24.76 23.58 3.46
N ALA A 486 25.13 23.00 4.60
CA ALA A 486 26.52 22.98 5.07
C ALA A 486 27.40 22.14 4.15
N SER A 487 26.95 20.96 3.73
CA SER A 487 27.65 20.10 2.77
C SER A 487 27.85 20.78 1.42
N HIS A 488 26.82 21.46 0.92
CA HIS A 488 26.88 22.18 -0.36
C HIS A 488 27.80 23.40 -0.29
N LEU A 489 27.79 24.16 0.80
CA LEU A 489 28.70 25.29 1.01
C LEU A 489 30.17 24.84 1.09
N SER A 490 30.44 23.77 1.84
CA SER A 490 31.77 23.19 1.95
C SER A 490 32.30 22.71 0.58
N THR A 491 31.47 21.98 -0.18
CA THR A 491 31.82 21.52 -1.53
C THR A 491 32.03 22.70 -2.48
N THR A 492 31.16 23.72 -2.42
CA THR A 492 31.30 24.92 -3.27
C THR A 492 32.57 25.70 -2.93
N ALA A 493 32.90 25.85 -1.64
CA ALA A 493 34.13 26.48 -1.19
C ALA A 493 35.38 25.72 -1.68
N PHE A 494 35.37 24.40 -1.60
CA PHE A 494 36.43 23.54 -2.13
C PHE A 494 36.62 23.74 -3.64
N LEU A 495 35.55 23.68 -4.42
CA LEU A 495 35.59 23.85 -5.88
C LEU A 495 36.14 25.24 -6.28
N TRP A 496 35.68 26.30 -5.61
CA TRP A 496 36.12 27.68 -5.88
C TRP A 496 37.51 27.98 -5.28
N GLY A 497 37.93 27.26 -4.28
CA GLY A 497 39.27 27.33 -3.66
C GLY A 497 40.37 26.65 -4.46
N GLY A 498 40.07 26.15 -5.68
CA GLY A 498 41.02 25.43 -6.53
C GLY A 498 41.26 23.98 -6.09
N ARG A 499 40.22 23.36 -5.47
CA ARG A 499 40.19 21.95 -5.01
C ARG A 499 41.27 21.63 -3.94
N ARG A 500 41.52 22.60 -3.08
CA ARG A 500 42.38 22.40 -1.92
C ARG A 500 41.57 22.07 -0.69
N GLU A 501 41.90 20.99 0.02
CA GLU A 501 41.17 20.56 1.24
C GLU A 501 41.10 21.67 2.30
N GLU A 502 42.11 22.49 2.40
CA GLU A 502 42.16 23.66 3.28
C GLU A 502 41.04 24.66 3.04
N THR A 503 40.43 24.64 1.84
CA THR A 503 39.32 25.55 1.44
C THR A 503 37.93 25.01 1.72
N ARG A 504 37.80 23.78 2.22
CA ARG A 504 36.51 23.21 2.65
C ARG A 504 35.93 23.85 3.93
N VAL A 505 36.57 24.89 4.41
CA VAL A 505 36.16 25.61 5.63
C VAL A 505 35.08 26.62 5.32
N ILE A 506 34.00 26.59 6.13
CA ILE A 506 32.94 27.59 6.07
C ILE A 506 33.37 28.79 6.89
N VAL A 507 33.48 29.94 6.22
CA VAL A 507 33.92 31.20 6.86
C VAL A 507 32.71 31.88 7.51
N ASP A 508 32.84 32.29 8.77
CA ASP A 508 31.80 33.06 9.47
C ASP A 508 31.75 34.49 8.98
N ASN A 509 31.20 34.64 7.77
CA ASN A 509 31.00 35.94 7.14
C ASN A 509 29.72 35.88 6.29
N PRO A 510 28.71 36.70 6.59
CA PRO A 510 27.44 36.71 5.87
C PRO A 510 27.56 36.91 4.35
N SER A 511 28.45 37.78 3.92
CA SER A 511 28.71 38.06 2.50
C SER A 511 29.34 36.84 1.81
N TRP A 512 30.24 36.13 2.51
CA TRP A 512 30.85 34.91 2.00
C TRP A 512 29.80 33.79 1.84
N ILE A 513 28.94 33.57 2.86
CA ILE A 513 27.86 32.57 2.82
C ILE A 513 26.92 32.91 1.68
N TYR A 514 26.43 34.15 1.59
CA TYR A 514 25.53 34.59 0.53
C TYR A 514 26.12 34.36 -0.88
N LEU A 515 27.39 34.71 -1.05
CA LEU A 515 28.08 34.53 -2.33
C LEU A 515 28.16 33.04 -2.72
N HIS A 516 28.46 32.14 -1.74
CA HIS A 516 28.57 30.72 -2.02
C HIS A 516 27.21 30.07 -2.28
N VAL A 517 26.14 30.49 -1.60
CA VAL A 517 24.77 30.07 -1.93
C VAL A 517 24.38 30.47 -3.35
N ARG A 518 24.71 31.69 -3.77
CA ARG A 518 24.52 32.12 -5.17
C ARG A 518 25.33 31.30 -6.16
N ARG A 519 26.56 30.92 -5.78
CA ARG A 519 27.44 30.07 -6.60
C ARG A 519 26.85 28.66 -6.79
N ILE A 520 26.15 28.11 -5.78
CA ILE A 520 25.41 26.85 -5.93
C ILE A 520 24.40 26.98 -7.08
N GLY A 521 23.59 28.04 -7.11
CA GLY A 521 22.65 28.29 -8.19
C GLY A 521 23.30 28.48 -9.56
N ASN A 522 24.46 29.10 -9.62
CA ASN A 522 25.20 29.28 -10.87
C ASN A 522 25.85 28.00 -11.41
N VAL A 523 26.22 27.07 -10.51
CA VAL A 523 26.90 25.80 -10.86
C VAL A 523 25.88 24.69 -11.14
N ARG A 524 24.84 24.60 -10.30
CA ARG A 524 23.90 23.46 -10.29
C ARG A 524 22.48 23.83 -10.76
N GLY A 525 22.22 25.10 -11.06
CA GLY A 525 20.89 25.60 -11.44
C GLY A 525 20.17 26.30 -10.28
N GLN A 526 19.29 27.25 -10.62
CA GLN A 526 18.54 28.03 -9.62
C GLN A 526 17.54 27.14 -8.88
N GLU A 527 16.98 26.15 -9.53
CA GLU A 527 16.08 25.15 -8.96
C GLU A 527 16.76 24.43 -7.77
N ARG A 528 18.05 24.09 -7.91
CA ARG A 528 18.83 23.45 -6.85
C ARG A 528 19.06 24.35 -5.64
N ARG A 529 19.25 25.63 -5.88
CA ARG A 529 19.35 26.60 -4.80
C ARG A 529 18.05 26.69 -4.01
N THR A 530 16.91 26.76 -4.71
CA THR A 530 15.59 26.83 -4.05
C THR A 530 15.25 25.53 -3.32
N GLU A 531 15.66 24.37 -3.79
CA GLU A 531 15.52 23.11 -3.07
C GLU A 531 16.32 23.06 -1.76
N LEU A 532 17.38 23.86 -1.63
CA LEU A 532 18.24 23.87 -0.45
C LEU A 532 17.89 24.95 0.57
N VAL A 533 17.57 26.17 0.10
CA VAL A 533 17.38 27.32 0.96
C VAL A 533 16.33 28.27 0.40
N ASP A 534 15.47 28.77 1.26
CA ASP A 534 14.46 29.78 0.91
C ASP A 534 15.07 31.14 0.59
N ASP A 535 14.33 32.00 -0.09
CA ASP A 535 14.79 33.35 -0.46
C ASP A 535 15.01 34.26 0.76
N GLY A 536 14.36 33.95 1.88
CA GLY A 536 14.49 34.65 3.15
C GLY A 536 15.69 34.24 3.99
N PHE A 537 16.47 33.25 3.57
CA PHE A 537 17.59 32.67 4.33
C PHE A 537 17.21 32.30 5.79
N ARG A 538 15.98 31.77 5.97
CA ARG A 538 15.44 31.35 7.25
C ARG A 538 15.25 29.84 7.33
N ARG A 539 14.99 29.23 6.20
CA ARG A 539 14.64 27.81 6.11
C ARG A 539 15.58 27.10 5.13
N THR A 540 15.97 25.89 5.49
CA THR A 540 16.81 25.03 4.66
C THR A 540 16.31 23.59 4.74
N VAL A 541 16.54 22.82 3.67
CA VAL A 541 16.23 21.38 3.63
C VAL A 541 17.51 20.58 3.76
N VAL A 542 17.50 19.62 4.68
CA VAL A 542 18.50 18.56 4.78
C VAL A 542 17.89 17.29 4.26
N THR A 543 18.38 16.80 3.14
CA THR A 543 17.95 15.54 2.51
C THR A 543 18.76 14.39 3.10
N VAL A 544 18.08 13.42 3.66
CA VAL A 544 18.64 12.21 4.23
C VAL A 544 18.20 11.02 3.40
N LEU A 545 19.14 10.29 2.82
CA LEU A 545 18.89 9.08 2.04
C LEU A 545 19.11 7.85 2.89
N LEU A 546 18.16 6.91 2.84
CA LEU A 546 18.19 5.67 3.61
C LEU A 546 18.28 4.46 2.68
N GLU A 547 19.08 3.47 3.11
CA GLU A 547 19.19 2.16 2.46
C GLU A 547 18.00 1.27 2.85
N GLY A 548 16.84 1.56 2.30
CA GLY A 548 15.61 0.79 2.50
C GLY A 548 14.56 1.46 3.39
N ALA A 549 13.33 1.06 3.19
CA ALA A 549 12.13 1.64 3.79
C ALA A 549 11.62 0.88 5.04
N ASN A 550 12.51 0.34 5.85
CA ASN A 550 12.09 -0.35 7.07
C ASN A 550 11.65 0.65 8.14
N PHE A 551 10.37 0.59 8.55
CA PHE A 551 9.78 1.54 9.49
C PHE A 551 10.52 1.64 10.84
N ARG A 552 11.07 0.53 11.36
CA ARG A 552 11.84 0.56 12.61
C ARG A 552 13.18 1.29 12.46
N ARG A 553 13.86 1.08 11.32
CA ARG A 553 15.11 1.79 11.01
C ARG A 553 14.85 3.26 10.79
N THR A 554 13.80 3.60 10.04
CA THR A 554 13.39 4.98 9.82
C THR A 554 13.02 5.67 11.13
N ALA A 555 12.30 4.99 12.04
CA ALA A 555 12.00 5.53 13.37
C ALA A 555 13.27 5.85 14.18
N ALA A 556 14.29 4.99 14.12
CA ALA A 556 15.58 5.23 14.78
C ALA A 556 16.30 6.47 14.23
N VAL A 557 16.21 6.72 12.92
CA VAL A 557 16.75 7.95 12.30
C VAL A 557 15.94 9.17 12.72
N ILE A 558 14.62 9.07 12.78
CA ILE A 558 13.76 10.17 13.26
C ILE A 558 14.04 10.50 14.73
N ASP A 559 14.23 9.49 15.57
CA ASP A 559 14.63 9.70 16.98
C ASP A 559 15.97 10.42 17.07
N GLU A 560 16.90 10.10 16.18
CA GLU A 560 18.20 10.80 16.07
C GLU A 560 18.01 12.25 15.62
N VAL A 561 17.16 12.51 14.60
CA VAL A 561 16.80 13.89 14.20
C VAL A 561 16.30 14.68 15.41
N ARG A 562 15.38 14.11 16.20
CA ARG A 562 14.83 14.76 17.41
C ARG A 562 15.88 14.94 18.51
N ARG A 563 16.84 14.02 18.63
CA ARG A 563 17.96 14.15 19.57
C ARG A 563 18.87 15.29 19.16
N LEU A 564 19.29 15.33 17.91
CA LEU A 564 20.17 16.36 17.37
C LEU A 564 19.49 17.73 17.33
N GLU A 565 18.19 17.77 17.06
CA GLU A 565 17.40 18.99 17.18
C GLU A 565 17.58 19.62 18.57
N ARG A 566 17.34 18.85 19.64
CA ARG A 566 17.47 19.34 21.02
C ARG A 566 18.92 19.70 21.39
N GLN A 567 19.92 18.96 20.90
CA GLN A 567 21.32 19.13 21.32
C GLN A 567 22.08 20.16 20.48
N VAL A 568 21.72 20.30 19.20
CA VAL A 568 22.50 21.09 18.23
C VAL A 568 21.70 22.27 17.68
N LEU A 569 20.44 22.03 17.25
CA LEU A 569 19.64 23.07 16.57
C LEU A 569 18.96 24.01 17.56
N ALA A 570 18.35 23.49 18.61
CA ALA A 570 17.66 24.34 19.59
C ALA A 570 18.56 25.39 20.27
N PRO A 571 19.81 25.08 20.64
CA PRO A 571 20.77 26.09 21.12
C PRO A 571 21.13 27.15 20.07
N ALA A 572 20.93 26.83 18.77
CA ALA A 572 21.12 27.76 17.66
C ALA A 572 19.82 28.45 17.23
N HIS A 573 18.76 28.42 18.05
CA HIS A 573 17.43 28.95 17.76
C HIS A 573 16.81 28.37 16.48
N ALA A 574 16.98 27.07 16.26
CA ALA A 574 16.43 26.35 15.12
C ALA A 574 15.58 25.15 15.55
N ARG A 575 14.61 24.81 14.71
CA ARG A 575 13.75 23.63 14.86
C ARG A 575 13.80 22.81 13.58
N ALA A 576 13.51 21.51 13.71
CA ALA A 576 13.47 20.55 12.62
C ALA A 576 12.07 20.00 12.42
N ASP A 577 11.49 20.18 11.24
CA ASP A 577 10.23 19.60 10.81
C ASP A 577 10.51 18.50 9.78
N LEU A 578 9.74 17.39 9.85
CA LEU A 578 9.95 16.23 8.98
C LEU A 578 9.01 16.30 7.79
N ALA A 579 9.54 16.07 6.59
CA ALA A 579 8.82 16.00 5.32
C ALA A 579 9.37 14.87 4.45
N GLY A 580 8.78 14.68 3.27
CA GLY A 580 9.16 13.63 2.34
C GLY A 580 8.46 12.29 2.61
N ASP A 581 8.63 11.36 1.67
CA ASP A 581 7.94 10.07 1.64
C ASP A 581 8.11 9.26 2.95
N LEU A 582 9.31 9.23 3.51
CA LEU A 582 9.54 8.49 4.76
C LEU A 582 8.86 9.13 5.97
N ALA A 583 8.76 10.45 6.05
CA ALA A 583 8.06 11.13 7.14
C ALA A 583 6.55 10.84 7.06
N VAL A 584 5.98 10.94 5.86
CA VAL A 584 4.58 10.62 5.57
C VAL A 584 4.29 9.15 5.88
N SER A 585 5.16 8.24 5.44
CA SER A 585 5.03 6.79 5.72
C SER A 585 5.06 6.48 7.23
N GLN A 586 5.90 7.17 8.01
CA GLN A 586 5.94 6.99 9.47
C GLN A 586 4.66 7.49 10.16
N ALA A 587 4.02 8.55 9.64
CA ALA A 587 2.75 9.05 10.14
C ALA A 587 1.60 8.02 9.96
N MET A 588 1.73 7.05 9.05
CA MET A 588 0.76 5.96 8.89
C MET A 588 0.74 4.99 10.08
N ILE A 589 1.85 4.81 10.80
CA ILE A 589 1.93 3.80 11.88
C ILE A 589 0.84 3.99 12.94
N PRO A 590 0.71 5.15 13.61
CA PRO A 590 -0.34 5.35 14.59
C PRO A 590 -1.74 5.32 13.96
N ALA A 591 -1.89 5.73 12.70
CA ALA A 591 -3.17 5.66 11.99
C ALA A 591 -3.58 4.20 11.74
N ILE A 592 -2.68 3.33 11.29
CA ILE A 592 -2.92 1.89 11.10
C ILE A 592 -3.30 1.24 12.44
N VAL A 593 -2.52 1.46 13.49
CA VAL A 593 -2.79 0.86 14.82
C VAL A 593 -4.13 1.34 15.38
N ARG A 594 -4.43 2.63 15.30
CA ARG A 594 -5.71 3.19 15.77
C ARG A 594 -6.89 2.64 14.95
N THR A 595 -6.77 2.62 13.63
CA THR A 595 -7.78 2.03 12.75
C THR A 595 -8.02 0.58 13.11
N GLN A 596 -6.95 -0.21 13.24
CA GLN A 596 -7.04 -1.63 13.54
C GLN A 596 -7.71 -1.90 14.88
N THR A 597 -7.30 -1.18 15.94
CA THR A 597 -7.89 -1.36 17.27
C THR A 597 -9.33 -0.84 17.32
N GLY A 598 -9.59 0.33 16.76
CA GLY A 598 -10.93 0.94 16.75
C GLY A 598 -11.93 0.12 15.93
N SER A 599 -11.58 -0.26 14.71
CA SER A 599 -12.46 -1.07 13.85
C SER A 599 -12.70 -2.47 14.41
N LEU A 600 -11.66 -3.14 14.95
CA LEU A 600 -11.79 -4.45 15.55
C LEU A 600 -12.72 -4.43 16.78
N LEU A 601 -12.47 -3.52 17.72
CA LEU A 601 -13.29 -3.41 18.92
C LEU A 601 -14.72 -2.98 18.59
N GLY A 602 -14.87 -2.03 17.65
CA GLY A 602 -16.17 -1.58 17.16
C GLY A 602 -16.95 -2.71 16.48
N ALA A 603 -16.29 -3.47 15.61
CA ALA A 603 -16.90 -4.62 14.93
C ALA A 603 -17.32 -5.71 15.91
N LEU A 604 -16.44 -6.10 16.85
CA LEU A 604 -16.76 -7.11 17.88
C LEU A 604 -17.92 -6.66 18.78
N ALA A 605 -17.95 -5.40 19.21
CA ALA A 605 -19.01 -4.87 20.04
C ALA A 605 -20.36 -4.82 19.27
N ALA A 606 -20.34 -4.29 18.06
CA ALA A 606 -21.54 -4.20 17.22
C ALA A 606 -22.07 -5.59 16.86
N ASN A 607 -21.18 -6.52 16.55
CA ASN A 607 -21.52 -7.90 16.24
C ASN A 607 -22.16 -8.61 17.44
N LEU A 608 -21.53 -8.54 18.61
CA LEU A 608 -22.08 -9.07 19.86
C LEU A 608 -23.47 -8.47 20.18
N LEU A 609 -23.63 -7.17 19.95
CA LEU A 609 -24.92 -6.47 20.16
C LEU A 609 -25.99 -7.04 19.22
N ILE A 610 -25.69 -7.11 17.91
CA ILE A 610 -26.63 -7.60 16.89
C ILE A 610 -27.01 -9.06 17.18
N LEU A 611 -26.01 -9.92 17.41
CA LEU A 611 -26.26 -11.33 17.74
C LEU A 611 -27.11 -11.48 19.02
N SER A 612 -26.84 -10.68 20.05
CA SER A 612 -27.57 -10.72 21.30
C SER A 612 -29.03 -10.29 21.14
N LEU A 613 -29.29 -9.22 20.39
CA LEU A 613 -30.63 -8.72 20.09
C LEU A 613 -31.42 -9.71 19.25
N LEU A 614 -30.84 -10.25 18.22
CA LEU A 614 -31.51 -11.15 17.27
C LEU A 614 -31.76 -12.55 17.83
N LEU A 615 -30.83 -13.05 18.66
CA LEU A 615 -31.00 -14.29 19.41
C LEU A 615 -31.82 -14.10 20.69
N ARG A 616 -32.20 -12.85 21.02
CA ARG A 616 -32.88 -12.46 22.26
C ARG A 616 -32.20 -13.03 23.50
N SER A 617 -30.89 -13.17 23.47
CA SER A 617 -30.10 -13.76 24.54
C SER A 617 -28.63 -13.36 24.44
N PHE A 618 -28.14 -12.63 25.43
CA PHE A 618 -26.73 -12.25 25.52
C PHE A 618 -25.78 -13.46 25.57
N ARG A 619 -26.19 -14.53 26.30
CA ARG A 619 -25.39 -15.76 26.38
C ARG A 619 -25.23 -16.46 25.04
N LEU A 620 -26.26 -16.47 24.21
CA LEU A 620 -26.21 -17.05 22.87
C LEU A 620 -25.42 -16.15 21.92
N GLY A 621 -25.52 -14.82 22.07
CA GLY A 621 -24.71 -13.87 21.32
C GLY A 621 -23.21 -14.11 21.56
N ILE A 622 -22.79 -14.24 22.82
CA ILE A 622 -21.41 -14.57 23.17
C ILE A 622 -21.02 -15.94 22.56
N ALA A 623 -21.86 -16.96 22.70
CA ALA A 623 -21.54 -18.28 22.15
C ALA A 623 -21.33 -18.28 20.63
N CYS A 624 -22.07 -17.44 19.89
CA CYS A 624 -21.86 -17.23 18.46
C CYS A 624 -20.58 -16.45 18.12
N ALA A 625 -20.23 -15.45 18.93
CA ALA A 625 -19.07 -14.60 18.69
C ALA A 625 -17.73 -15.26 19.05
N ILE A 626 -17.70 -16.29 19.91
CA ILE A 626 -16.45 -16.96 20.34
C ILE A 626 -15.65 -17.53 19.16
N PRO A 627 -16.20 -18.32 18.21
CA PRO A 627 -15.42 -18.89 17.13
C PRO A 627 -14.73 -17.82 16.28
N THR A 628 -15.43 -16.75 15.96
CA THR A 628 -14.91 -15.64 15.14
C THR A 628 -13.84 -14.85 15.89
N THR A 629 -14.04 -14.61 17.18
CA THR A 629 -13.01 -13.95 18.02
C THR A 629 -11.74 -14.81 18.12
N VAL A 630 -11.88 -16.12 18.23
CA VAL A 630 -10.76 -17.06 18.22
C VAL A 630 -10.05 -17.05 16.87
N ALA A 631 -10.79 -17.06 15.76
CA ALA A 631 -10.22 -17.00 14.41
C ALA A 631 -9.38 -15.72 14.22
N VAL A 632 -9.90 -14.55 14.62
CA VAL A 632 -9.16 -13.29 14.59
C VAL A 632 -7.87 -13.36 15.43
N ALA A 633 -7.96 -13.90 16.65
CA ALA A 633 -6.78 -14.07 17.50
C ALA A 633 -5.74 -15.02 16.88
N TRP A 634 -6.20 -16.09 16.22
CA TRP A 634 -5.33 -17.02 15.50
C TRP A 634 -4.63 -16.34 14.33
N THR A 635 -5.35 -15.53 13.56
CA THR A 635 -4.77 -14.84 12.41
C THR A 635 -3.70 -13.82 12.85
N PHE A 636 -3.97 -12.99 13.86
CA PHE A 636 -2.94 -12.10 14.42
C PHE A 636 -1.76 -12.85 15.00
N GLY A 637 -2.01 -13.95 15.71
CA GLY A 637 -0.96 -14.80 16.25
C GLY A 637 -0.09 -15.40 15.14
N LEU A 638 -0.72 -15.92 14.09
CA LEU A 638 -0.03 -16.48 12.93
C LEU A 638 0.80 -15.42 12.19
N MET A 639 0.25 -14.21 11.99
CA MET A 639 1.01 -13.09 11.43
C MET A 639 2.29 -12.82 12.23
N GLY A 640 2.18 -12.77 13.56
CA GLY A 640 3.34 -12.54 14.42
C GLY A 640 4.38 -13.66 14.37
N TRP A 641 3.95 -14.91 14.26
CA TRP A 641 4.85 -16.06 14.10
C TRP A 641 5.53 -16.13 12.73
N LEU A 642 4.82 -15.81 11.68
CA LEU A 642 5.34 -15.84 10.30
C LEU A 642 6.06 -14.55 9.90
N GLY A 643 6.04 -13.52 10.77
CA GLY A 643 6.64 -12.22 10.45
C GLY A 643 5.88 -11.47 9.34
N ILE A 644 4.56 -11.70 9.23
CA ILE A 644 3.72 -10.94 8.30
C ILE A 644 3.41 -9.59 8.92
N PRO A 645 3.75 -8.47 8.26
CA PRO A 645 3.54 -7.15 8.83
C PRO A 645 2.07 -6.75 8.85
N LEU A 646 1.71 -5.90 9.80
CA LEU A 646 0.45 -5.20 9.82
C LEU A 646 0.59 -3.95 8.93
N GLY A 647 -0.07 -3.96 7.79
CA GLY A 647 -0.17 -2.86 6.85
C GLY A 647 -1.63 -2.48 6.59
N VAL A 648 -1.85 -1.52 5.72
CA VAL A 648 -3.21 -1.06 5.35
C VAL A 648 -4.02 -2.19 4.72
N ALA A 649 -3.45 -2.92 3.76
CA ALA A 649 -4.13 -4.03 3.11
C ALA A 649 -4.38 -5.21 4.05
N THR A 650 -3.39 -5.59 4.89
CA THR A 650 -3.57 -6.70 5.83
C THR A 650 -4.50 -6.36 6.98
N SER A 651 -4.72 -5.08 7.30
CA SER A 651 -5.65 -4.69 8.37
C SER A 651 -7.12 -4.97 8.03
N VAL A 652 -7.44 -5.08 6.74
CA VAL A 652 -8.80 -5.34 6.25
C VAL A 652 -9.29 -6.76 6.61
N PHE A 653 -8.38 -7.73 6.81
CA PHE A 653 -8.77 -9.14 7.06
C PHE A 653 -9.67 -9.31 8.29
N CYS A 654 -9.51 -8.47 9.31
CA CYS A 654 -10.31 -8.58 10.53
C CYS A 654 -11.81 -8.45 10.29
N ALA A 655 -12.22 -7.46 9.50
CA ALA A 655 -13.64 -7.29 9.19
C ALA A 655 -14.15 -8.39 8.28
N VAL A 656 -13.32 -8.88 7.36
CA VAL A 656 -13.64 -10.02 6.50
C VAL A 656 -13.88 -11.27 7.37
N THR A 657 -12.96 -11.57 8.28
CA THR A 657 -13.07 -12.73 9.19
C THR A 657 -14.28 -12.60 10.13
N LEU A 658 -14.52 -11.39 10.68
CA LEU A 658 -15.68 -11.14 11.55
C LEU A 658 -16.99 -11.26 10.76
N GLY A 659 -17.04 -10.76 9.52
CA GLY A 659 -18.24 -10.81 8.70
C GLY A 659 -18.63 -12.22 8.27
N ILE A 660 -17.66 -13.05 7.90
CA ILE A 660 -17.91 -14.41 7.38
C ILE A 660 -18.05 -15.43 8.50
N GLY A 661 -17.25 -15.32 9.57
CA GLY A 661 -17.17 -16.34 10.61
C GLY A 661 -18.45 -16.55 11.41
N ASP A 662 -19.28 -15.51 11.56
CA ASP A 662 -20.51 -15.59 12.32
C ASP A 662 -21.63 -16.30 11.58
N ASP A 663 -21.62 -16.32 10.26
CA ASP A 663 -22.62 -16.95 9.41
C ASP A 663 -22.76 -18.43 9.77
N TYR A 664 -21.65 -19.12 9.92
CA TYR A 664 -21.63 -20.54 10.29
C TYR A 664 -22.24 -20.79 11.67
N SER A 665 -21.90 -19.94 12.63
CA SER A 665 -22.42 -20.01 14.01
C SER A 665 -23.93 -19.75 14.05
N ILE A 666 -24.42 -18.79 13.28
CA ILE A 666 -25.85 -18.43 13.21
C ILE A 666 -26.65 -19.58 12.60
N HIS A 667 -26.23 -20.09 11.43
CA HIS A 667 -26.92 -21.20 10.76
C HIS A 667 -26.95 -22.44 11.63
N PHE A 668 -25.82 -22.82 12.26
CA PHE A 668 -25.77 -23.97 13.15
C PHE A 668 -26.68 -23.78 14.37
N LEU A 669 -26.63 -22.63 15.04
CA LEU A 669 -27.40 -22.37 16.26
C LEU A 669 -28.91 -22.36 15.99
N LYS A 670 -29.35 -21.79 14.86
CA LYS A 670 -30.76 -21.79 14.47
C LYS A 670 -31.28 -23.22 14.28
N ARG A 671 -30.54 -24.08 13.60
CA ARG A 671 -30.90 -25.50 13.45
C ARG A 671 -30.86 -26.24 14.78
N PHE A 672 -29.90 -25.93 15.64
CA PHE A 672 -29.84 -26.50 16.99
C PHE A 672 -31.09 -26.11 17.81
N GLN A 673 -31.51 -24.84 17.78
CA GLN A 673 -32.71 -24.38 18.47
C GLN A 673 -33.99 -25.07 17.94
N ALA A 674 -34.11 -25.19 16.63
CA ALA A 674 -35.23 -25.87 15.99
C ALA A 674 -35.30 -27.35 16.37
N ALA A 675 -34.19 -28.08 16.32
CA ALA A 675 -34.11 -29.50 16.70
C ALA A 675 -34.43 -29.69 18.19
N ARG A 676 -33.98 -28.77 19.05
CA ARG A 676 -34.30 -28.78 20.48
C ARG A 676 -35.79 -28.53 20.75
N ALA A 677 -36.37 -27.59 20.06
CA ALA A 677 -37.81 -27.29 20.17
C ALA A 677 -38.68 -28.45 19.68
N ALA A 678 -38.21 -29.19 18.67
CA ALA A 678 -38.87 -30.39 18.18
C ALA A 678 -38.65 -31.65 19.08
N GLY A 679 -37.98 -31.52 20.24
CA GLY A 679 -37.77 -32.59 21.17
C GLY A 679 -36.72 -33.65 20.75
N ALA A 680 -35.81 -33.31 19.87
CA ALA A 680 -34.76 -34.24 19.42
C ALA A 680 -33.86 -34.68 20.60
N VAL A 681 -33.56 -35.98 20.71
CA VAL A 681 -32.69 -36.53 21.78
C VAL A 681 -31.25 -36.01 21.70
N HIS A 682 -30.78 -35.70 20.48
CA HIS A 682 -29.45 -35.19 20.23
C HIS A 682 -29.50 -33.95 19.28
N PRO A 683 -29.94 -32.78 19.77
CA PRO A 683 -30.16 -31.58 18.92
C PRO A 683 -28.91 -31.14 18.15
N ALA A 684 -27.72 -31.24 18.74
CA ALA A 684 -26.46 -30.92 18.11
C ALA A 684 -26.13 -31.81 16.91
N ARG A 685 -26.48 -33.12 17.00
CA ARG A 685 -26.28 -34.04 15.87
C ARG A 685 -27.22 -33.75 14.72
N VAL A 686 -28.46 -33.39 15.01
CA VAL A 686 -29.46 -33.00 13.99
C VAL A 686 -28.99 -31.74 13.32
N ALA A 687 -28.62 -30.69 14.07
CA ALA A 687 -28.09 -29.46 13.52
C ALA A 687 -26.85 -29.67 12.64
N ALA A 688 -25.90 -30.49 13.08
CA ALA A 688 -24.70 -30.80 12.29
C ALA A 688 -25.04 -31.56 10.99
N ALA A 689 -26.03 -32.46 11.02
CA ALA A 689 -26.46 -33.16 9.81
C ALA A 689 -27.19 -32.26 8.81
N GLU A 690 -27.96 -31.29 9.28
CA GLU A 690 -28.77 -30.39 8.42
C GLU A 690 -27.98 -29.17 7.91
N ALA A 691 -27.24 -28.50 8.77
CA ALA A 691 -26.50 -27.30 8.40
C ALA A 691 -25.06 -27.61 7.92
N GLY A 692 -24.44 -28.68 8.43
CA GLY A 692 -23.03 -28.99 8.17
C GLY A 692 -22.64 -29.08 6.69
N PRO A 693 -23.41 -29.78 5.83
CA PRO A 693 -23.06 -29.85 4.42
C PRO A 693 -23.04 -28.52 3.70
N ALA A 694 -24.01 -27.62 3.96
CA ALA A 694 -24.05 -26.28 3.37
C ALA A 694 -22.88 -25.43 3.87
N ILE A 695 -22.60 -25.48 5.18
CA ILE A 695 -21.44 -24.78 5.79
C ILE A 695 -20.12 -25.27 5.16
N LEU A 696 -19.94 -26.57 4.94
CA LEU A 696 -18.72 -27.09 4.32
C LEU A 696 -18.54 -26.64 2.87
N ILE A 697 -19.63 -26.62 2.09
CA ILE A 697 -19.59 -26.15 0.70
C ILE A 697 -19.26 -24.66 0.68
N ASP A 698 -19.86 -23.88 1.57
CA ASP A 698 -19.61 -22.47 1.69
C ASP A 698 -18.17 -22.18 2.15
N THR A 699 -17.68 -22.86 3.19
CA THR A 699 -16.29 -22.78 3.63
C THR A 699 -15.32 -23.09 2.49
N LEU A 700 -15.61 -24.13 1.68
CA LEU A 700 -14.77 -24.47 0.52
C LEU A 700 -14.82 -23.37 -0.54
N ALA A 701 -16.00 -22.82 -0.83
CA ALA A 701 -16.17 -21.72 -1.79
C ALA A 701 -15.40 -20.48 -1.35
N VAL A 702 -15.54 -20.09 -0.08
CA VAL A 702 -14.84 -18.94 0.51
C VAL A 702 -13.33 -19.18 0.52
N SER A 703 -12.86 -20.35 0.96
CA SER A 703 -11.42 -20.67 0.98
C SER A 703 -10.82 -20.69 -0.43
N LEU A 704 -11.50 -21.27 -1.41
CA LEU A 704 -11.02 -21.23 -2.80
C LEU A 704 -11.05 -19.81 -3.38
N GLY A 705 -12.08 -19.03 -3.09
CA GLY A 705 -12.20 -17.66 -3.56
C GLY A 705 -11.13 -16.73 -3.01
N PHE A 706 -10.92 -16.73 -1.69
CA PHE A 706 -9.83 -15.95 -1.08
C PHE A 706 -8.45 -16.53 -1.38
N GLY A 707 -8.34 -17.86 -1.49
CA GLY A 707 -7.10 -18.53 -1.89
C GLY A 707 -6.57 -18.05 -3.25
N LEU A 708 -7.44 -17.57 -4.15
CA LEU A 708 -7.02 -16.94 -5.41
C LEU A 708 -6.17 -15.70 -5.21
N LEU A 709 -6.39 -14.94 -4.13
CA LEU A 709 -5.55 -13.78 -3.83
C LEU A 709 -4.08 -14.15 -3.57
N ALA A 710 -3.79 -15.42 -3.23
CA ALA A 710 -2.41 -15.90 -3.14
C ALA A 710 -1.68 -15.88 -4.50
N LEU A 711 -2.41 -15.79 -5.62
CA LEU A 711 -1.85 -15.64 -6.95
C LEU A 711 -1.61 -14.17 -7.35
N SER A 712 -1.96 -13.22 -6.47
CA SER A 712 -1.79 -11.79 -6.72
C SER A 712 -0.32 -11.45 -6.94
N ARG A 713 -0.08 -10.56 -7.91
CA ARG A 713 1.24 -9.96 -8.14
C ARG A 713 1.63 -9.01 -7.01
N VAL A 714 0.65 -8.57 -6.22
CA VAL A 714 0.84 -7.70 -5.06
C VAL A 714 0.90 -8.57 -3.80
N PRO A 715 2.06 -8.74 -3.14
CA PRO A 715 2.23 -9.66 -2.00
C PRO A 715 1.28 -9.41 -0.84
N THR A 716 0.94 -8.15 -0.57
CA THR A 716 0.02 -7.77 0.51
C THR A 716 -1.38 -8.33 0.30
N ASN A 717 -1.87 -8.41 -0.96
CA ASN A 717 -3.13 -9.08 -1.31
C ASN A 717 -3.03 -10.61 -1.14
N GLY A 718 -1.88 -11.17 -1.51
CA GLY A 718 -1.60 -12.59 -1.31
C GLY A 718 -1.64 -12.99 0.16
N TRP A 719 -1.04 -12.19 1.03
CA TRP A 719 -1.11 -12.41 2.48
C TRP A 719 -2.54 -12.30 3.00
N LEU A 720 -3.32 -11.32 2.54
CA LEU A 720 -4.73 -11.22 2.91
C LEU A 720 -5.48 -12.51 2.56
N GLY A 721 -5.32 -13.00 1.33
CA GLY A 721 -5.96 -14.24 0.88
C GLY A 721 -5.62 -15.42 1.77
N LEU A 722 -4.35 -15.62 2.09
CA LEU A 722 -3.87 -16.70 2.95
C LEU A 722 -4.34 -16.59 4.40
N LEU A 723 -4.49 -15.38 4.93
CA LEU A 723 -4.93 -15.13 6.30
C LEU A 723 -6.44 -15.36 6.51
N VAL A 724 -7.23 -15.26 5.44
CA VAL A 724 -8.69 -15.51 5.49
C VAL A 724 -9.00 -17.00 5.31
N VAL A 725 -8.19 -17.74 4.54
CA VAL A 725 -8.32 -19.21 4.31
C VAL A 725 -7.96 -20.01 5.55
#